data_574a1d354f8f75621f66feb8da991c7f
#
_entry.id   574a1d354f8f75621f66feb8da991c7f
#
_cell.length_a   1.000
_cell.length_b   1.000
_cell.length_c   1.000
_cell.angle_alpha   90.00
_cell.angle_beta   90.00
_cell.angle_gamma   90.00
#
_symmetry.space_group_name_H-M   'P 1'
#
loop_
_entity.id
_entity.type
_entity.pdbx_description
1 polymer ?
#
loop_
_entity_poly.entity_id
_entity_poly.type
_entity_poly.pdbx_seq_one_letter_code
_entity_poly.pdbx_strand_id
1 'polypeptide(L)'
;MSVEHLYLSNSLKSSDLESENRLDLLVEELGELLDTVRDRYSKALEDCMKHFPLTLSSILLGKAISSVDDLAVILDYATRLSSHLESSIRSLAILSLYELKSLLYFTISRSSVKPVNDDEARSYTFKLISGVAPGLLIILGDDPLALEKVLSKAQRLGFIVLVVSSRFREVIDGGLVIDGRRGLIRYVADNPIDGLVYSLSLAARLLSISTGSLDRDNLSKYLEKRMHVGVAILSASKSLEPILDAISDLGLYTVVLADVTYDKGRVIYIDRIDGIIPTICSKLGITTFLEEELPIGFSSIYEGKSVRDRDVYVEFGSVKPYFELVLSRKLEEVVDGRIEVIGPDIDSMPEGSIQPLGILVEVAGARMKREYEPIIERSIHRIVNYGEETWHVGQRDSGWIRITRRGFDKGFRLKHLGCMLYIGLKRLYGDIVDKIQIKIYTDESRVNKLLEIARSIYGERDRRLIGLSDEDVERYYICSICQSFLSNHVCVVTPERPGLCGTVTYMDAEIAYELKGEASGIRPIERGKPIDPSKGEWEGLDRAVSQITHGAVNKLSLYSLVSYPTTSTLSFECISVFIPECNGIMVVDYSYKDETPIGLSFASIAGMISGLQMSGFLGHSRRWILSRKYFKADGGLKRIVWMPRSLKEALGGEFKARCIEEGVPDLPEKIADEYTARTLDELLEWLVKVRHPVLELPPILTF
;
A
#
# COMPACT_ATOMS: atom_id res chain seq x y z
N MET A 1 30.47 -7.07 -10.20
CA MET A 1 31.13 -8.36 -10.47
C MET A 1 30.05 -9.35 -10.84
N SER A 2 30.18 -10.03 -11.98
CA SER A 2 29.19 -11.04 -12.33
C SER A 2 29.38 -12.24 -11.40
N VAL A 3 28.27 -12.84 -11.01
CA VAL A 3 28.21 -14.09 -10.22
C VAL A 3 29.02 -15.25 -10.85
N GLU A 4 29.40 -15.12 -12.10
CA GLU A 4 30.29 -16.04 -12.84
C GLU A 4 31.64 -16.26 -12.18
N HIS A 5 32.12 -15.34 -11.33
CA HIS A 5 33.37 -15.52 -10.60
C HIS A 5 33.25 -16.32 -9.28
N LEU A 6 32.03 -16.55 -8.80
CA LEU A 6 31.76 -17.51 -7.71
C LEU A 6 31.74 -18.97 -8.20
N TYR A 7 31.81 -19.19 -9.51
CA TYR A 7 31.96 -20.51 -10.14
C TYR A 7 33.40 -21.02 -10.17
N LEU A 8 34.24 -20.56 -9.27
CA LEU A 8 35.68 -20.85 -9.32
C LEU A 8 36.08 -22.27 -8.98
N SER A 9 35.20 -23.19 -8.81
CA SER A 9 35.65 -24.57 -8.72
C SER A 9 34.87 -25.50 -9.63
N ASN A 10 35.23 -25.54 -10.90
CA ASN A 10 35.01 -26.67 -11.77
C ASN A 10 35.65 -28.01 -11.26
N SER A 11 36.13 -28.03 -10.00
CA SER A 11 36.84 -29.18 -9.43
C SER A 11 35.98 -30.08 -8.54
N LEU A 12 34.78 -29.66 -8.16
CA LEU A 12 33.89 -30.48 -7.32
C LEU A 12 32.97 -31.32 -8.18
N LYS A 13 33.37 -32.55 -8.46
CA LYS A 13 32.53 -33.54 -9.11
C LYS A 13 31.46 -34.04 -8.12
N SER A 14 30.21 -34.14 -8.55
CA SER A 14 29.08 -34.61 -7.76
C SER A 14 29.24 -35.99 -7.13
N SER A 15 30.13 -36.85 -7.68
CA SER A 15 30.44 -38.19 -7.15
C SER A 15 31.18 -38.18 -5.82
N ASP A 16 31.65 -37.07 -5.38
CA ASP A 16 32.57 -36.96 -4.26
C ASP A 16 31.88 -36.48 -2.95
N LEU A 17 30.60 -36.22 -3.01
CA LEU A 17 29.82 -35.63 -1.91
C LEU A 17 29.24 -36.68 -0.92
N GLU A 18 29.45 -37.98 -1.18
CA GLU A 18 28.81 -39.06 -0.42
C GLU A 18 29.51 -39.43 0.90
N SER A 19 30.64 -38.80 1.27
CA SER A 19 31.32 -39.06 2.53
C SER A 19 31.21 -37.86 3.50
N GLU A 20 30.88 -38.14 4.77
CA GLU A 20 30.79 -37.10 5.84
C GLU A 20 32.06 -36.24 5.97
N ASN A 21 33.25 -36.84 5.82
CA ASN A 21 34.53 -36.17 5.88
C ASN A 21 34.74 -35.11 4.76
N ARG A 22 33.98 -35.21 3.67
CA ARG A 22 34.13 -34.31 2.54
C ARG A 22 33.22 -33.11 2.62
N LEU A 23 32.13 -33.22 3.34
CA LEU A 23 31.27 -32.08 3.68
C LEU A 23 31.99 -31.11 4.61
N ASP A 24 32.75 -31.60 5.55
CA ASP A 24 33.52 -30.77 6.48
C ASP A 24 34.67 -30.05 5.77
N LEU A 25 35.36 -30.73 4.84
CA LEU A 25 36.37 -30.13 3.97
C LEU A 25 35.79 -29.01 3.05
N LEU A 26 34.59 -29.23 2.48
CA LEU A 26 33.91 -28.25 1.68
C LEU A 26 33.46 -27.03 2.48
N VAL A 27 33.11 -27.23 3.73
CA VAL A 27 32.75 -26.14 4.66
C VAL A 27 33.98 -25.32 5.02
N GLU A 28 35.13 -25.99 5.19
CA GLU A 28 36.42 -25.36 5.49
C GLU A 28 36.95 -24.56 4.28
N GLU A 29 36.95 -25.16 3.07
CA GLU A 29 37.30 -24.46 1.81
C GLU A 29 36.38 -23.29 1.52
N LEU A 30 35.09 -23.43 1.84
CA LEU A 30 34.13 -22.35 1.70
C LEU A 30 34.40 -21.22 2.69
N GLY A 31 34.75 -21.54 3.95
CA GLY A 31 35.18 -20.57 4.95
C GLY A 31 36.37 -19.74 4.45
N GLU A 32 37.40 -20.40 3.93
CA GLU A 32 38.57 -19.72 3.35
C GLU A 32 38.25 -18.87 2.14
N LEU A 33 37.36 -19.36 1.26
CA LEU A 33 36.89 -18.60 0.10
C LEU A 33 36.09 -17.37 0.53
N LEU A 34 35.23 -17.51 1.52
CA LEU A 34 34.43 -16.44 2.06
C LEU A 34 35.29 -15.35 2.71
N ASP A 35 36.31 -15.74 3.45
CA ASP A 35 37.27 -14.80 4.05
C ASP A 35 38.08 -14.05 2.97
N THR A 36 38.52 -14.77 1.92
CA THR A 36 39.21 -14.15 0.79
C THR A 36 38.34 -13.18 0.01
N VAL A 37 37.09 -13.47 -0.14
CA VAL A 37 36.10 -12.62 -0.84
C VAL A 37 35.70 -11.44 0.03
N ARG A 38 35.58 -11.65 1.36
CA ARG A 38 35.30 -10.61 2.36
C ARG A 38 36.37 -9.51 2.35
N ASP A 39 37.65 -9.90 2.30
CA ASP A 39 38.76 -8.95 2.29
C ASP A 39 38.82 -8.12 1.00
N ARG A 40 38.32 -8.62 -0.11
CA ARG A 40 38.37 -7.95 -1.42
C ARG A 40 37.14 -7.12 -1.78
N TYR A 41 35.96 -7.49 -1.32
CA TYR A 41 34.69 -6.97 -1.87
C TYR A 41 33.74 -6.36 -0.85
N SER A 42 34.21 -6.11 0.35
CA SER A 42 33.50 -5.29 1.35
C SER A 42 32.02 -5.62 1.64
N LYS A 43 31.45 -4.77 2.43
CA LYS A 43 30.13 -4.81 3.06
C LYS A 43 28.94 -5.34 2.20
N ALA A 44 28.94 -5.10 0.90
CA ALA A 44 27.85 -5.52 0.01
C ALA A 44 27.81 -7.06 -0.17
N LEU A 45 28.99 -7.70 -0.27
CA LEU A 45 29.07 -9.15 -0.37
C LEU A 45 28.79 -9.80 0.99
N GLU A 46 29.21 -9.16 2.06
CA GLU A 46 28.94 -9.56 3.43
C GLU A 46 27.43 -9.56 3.72
N ASP A 47 26.74 -8.53 3.29
CA ASP A 47 25.28 -8.45 3.41
C ASP A 47 24.57 -9.50 2.54
N CYS A 48 25.05 -9.74 1.34
CA CYS A 48 24.57 -10.82 0.48
C CYS A 48 24.71 -12.19 1.14
N MET A 49 25.84 -12.50 1.70
CA MET A 49 26.14 -13.80 2.28
C MET A 49 25.42 -14.06 3.60
N LYS A 50 25.14 -13.03 4.37
CA LYS A 50 24.34 -13.12 5.59
C LYS A 50 22.93 -13.68 5.36
N HIS A 51 22.44 -13.57 4.14
CA HIS A 51 21.05 -13.85 3.84
C HIS A 51 20.79 -15.17 3.11
N PHE A 52 21.83 -16.00 2.80
CA PHE A 52 21.70 -17.07 1.82
C PHE A 52 22.30 -18.44 2.09
N PRO A 53 22.27 -19.01 3.29
CA PRO A 53 22.90 -20.30 3.50
C PRO A 53 22.28 -21.40 2.61
N LEU A 54 20.98 -21.41 2.39
CA LEU A 54 20.32 -22.44 1.56
C LEU A 54 20.67 -22.36 0.09
N THR A 55 20.57 -21.16 -0.52
CA THR A 55 20.86 -21.00 -1.96
C THR A 55 22.35 -21.17 -2.22
N LEU A 56 23.20 -20.61 -1.37
CA LEU A 56 24.62 -20.77 -1.48
C LEU A 56 25.01 -22.26 -1.37
N SER A 57 24.42 -22.97 -0.44
CA SER A 57 24.64 -24.42 -0.27
C SER A 57 24.15 -25.21 -1.48
N SER A 58 22.99 -24.88 -2.04
CA SER A 58 22.48 -25.51 -3.27
C SER A 58 23.42 -25.30 -4.46
N ILE A 59 23.99 -24.10 -4.61
CA ILE A 59 24.92 -23.76 -5.68
C ILE A 59 26.24 -24.48 -5.49
N LEU A 60 26.81 -24.44 -4.28
CA LEU A 60 28.09 -25.07 -3.98
C LEU A 60 28.05 -26.59 -4.11
N LEU A 61 26.93 -27.18 -3.74
CA LEU A 61 26.69 -28.62 -3.95
C LEU A 61 26.38 -28.97 -5.42
N GLY A 62 26.17 -27.98 -6.30
CA GLY A 62 25.77 -28.21 -7.68
C GLY A 62 24.48 -29.01 -7.82
N LYS A 63 23.67 -29.05 -6.75
CA LYS A 63 22.41 -29.80 -6.68
C LYS A 63 21.24 -28.88 -6.93
N ALA A 64 20.45 -29.17 -7.95
CA ALA A 64 19.11 -28.63 -8.05
C ALA A 64 18.21 -29.36 -7.05
N ILE A 65 17.32 -28.61 -6.38
CA ILE A 65 16.32 -29.20 -5.48
C ILE A 65 15.26 -29.85 -6.35
N SER A 66 15.29 -31.17 -6.44
CA SER A 66 14.34 -31.97 -7.21
C SER A 66 13.61 -33.01 -6.36
N SER A 67 14.04 -33.19 -5.14
CA SER A 67 13.47 -34.15 -4.20
C SER A 67 13.58 -33.64 -2.75
N VAL A 68 12.89 -34.29 -1.81
CA VAL A 68 13.00 -34.01 -0.37
C VAL A 68 14.41 -34.34 0.14
N ASP A 69 15.01 -35.39 -0.42
CA ASP A 69 16.36 -35.81 -0.02
C ASP A 69 17.39 -34.75 -0.43
N ASP A 70 17.24 -34.15 -1.62
CA ASP A 70 18.10 -33.02 -2.04
C ASP A 70 17.96 -31.83 -1.12
N LEU A 71 16.73 -31.51 -0.69
CA LEU A 71 16.51 -30.42 0.25
C LEU A 71 17.10 -30.75 1.63
N ALA A 72 16.95 -31.97 2.11
CA ALA A 72 17.52 -32.39 3.39
C ALA A 72 19.04 -32.24 3.39
N VAL A 73 19.72 -32.70 2.31
CA VAL A 73 21.16 -32.51 2.14
C VAL A 73 21.56 -31.04 2.11
N ILE A 74 20.82 -30.23 1.38
CA ILE A 74 21.09 -28.78 1.28
C ILE A 74 20.86 -28.08 2.60
N LEU A 75 19.83 -28.47 3.36
CA LEU A 75 19.54 -27.93 4.69
C LEU A 75 20.61 -28.32 5.72
N ASP A 76 21.06 -29.57 5.71
CA ASP A 76 22.16 -30.04 6.59
C ASP A 76 23.44 -29.26 6.28
N TYR A 77 23.78 -29.13 5.00
CA TYR A 77 24.95 -28.35 4.57
C TYR A 77 24.82 -26.88 4.93
N ALA A 78 23.66 -26.27 4.74
CA ALA A 78 23.39 -24.89 5.11
C ALA A 78 23.50 -24.67 6.62
N THR A 79 23.09 -25.67 7.43
CA THR A 79 23.20 -25.63 8.89
C THR A 79 24.66 -25.68 9.33
N ARG A 80 25.45 -26.57 8.74
CA ARG A 80 26.91 -26.66 9.01
C ARG A 80 27.64 -25.41 8.54
N LEU A 81 27.33 -24.90 7.35
CA LEU A 81 27.86 -23.64 6.83
C LEU A 81 27.54 -22.49 7.79
N SER A 82 26.30 -22.37 8.25
CA SER A 82 25.88 -21.35 9.20
C SER A 82 26.59 -21.44 10.55
N SER A 83 27.10 -22.63 10.94
CA SER A 83 27.87 -22.80 12.18
C SER A 83 29.29 -22.25 12.10
N HIS A 84 29.86 -22.15 10.92
CA HIS A 84 31.21 -21.62 10.67
C HIS A 84 31.21 -20.11 10.37
N LEU A 85 30.06 -19.59 9.98
CA LEU A 85 29.87 -18.18 9.74
C LEU A 85 29.52 -17.47 11.06
N GLU A 86 29.84 -16.19 11.21
CA GLU A 86 29.56 -15.40 12.41
C GLU A 86 28.09 -15.48 12.86
N SER A 87 27.82 -15.26 14.14
CA SER A 87 26.52 -15.45 14.76
C SER A 87 25.37 -14.71 14.08
N SER A 88 25.66 -13.60 13.39
CA SER A 88 24.68 -12.86 12.58
C SER A 88 24.20 -13.63 11.35
N ILE A 89 24.99 -14.57 10.83
CA ILE A 89 24.66 -15.39 9.67
C ILE A 89 23.86 -16.62 10.06
N ARG A 90 24.07 -17.15 11.28
CA ARG A 90 23.28 -18.27 11.81
C ARG A 90 21.79 -17.99 11.86
N SER A 91 21.42 -16.76 11.72
CA SER A 91 20.08 -16.33 11.98
C SER A 91 19.17 -16.27 10.77
N LEU A 92 19.65 -16.54 9.57
CA LEU A 92 18.87 -16.34 8.35
C LEU A 92 18.78 -17.63 7.53
N ALA A 93 17.66 -18.26 7.66
CA ALA A 93 17.35 -19.44 6.86
C ALA A 93 16.72 -19.09 5.51
N ILE A 94 16.40 -17.82 5.24
CA ILE A 94 15.69 -17.41 4.03
C ILE A 94 16.32 -16.17 3.39
N LEU A 95 16.32 -16.22 2.11
CA LEU A 95 17.06 -15.43 1.18
C LEU A 95 16.35 -14.16 0.76
N SER A 96 17.02 -13.04 0.87
CA SER A 96 16.65 -11.88 0.09
C SER A 96 17.03 -12.10 -1.37
N LEU A 97 16.05 -12.31 -2.23
CA LEU A 97 16.25 -12.52 -3.64
C LEU A 97 16.66 -11.29 -4.41
N TYR A 98 16.54 -10.14 -3.80
CA TYR A 98 16.75 -8.89 -4.49
C TYR A 98 18.21 -8.70 -4.92
N GLU A 99 19.15 -9.01 -4.05
CA GLU A 99 20.56 -8.81 -4.31
C GLU A 99 21.24 -10.03 -4.98
N LEU A 100 20.62 -11.21 -4.87
CA LEU A 100 21.13 -12.46 -5.47
C LEU A 100 20.14 -13.09 -6.46
N LYS A 101 19.38 -12.26 -7.15
CA LYS A 101 18.44 -12.63 -8.22
C LYS A 101 19.03 -13.64 -9.20
N SER A 102 20.33 -13.51 -9.51
CA SER A 102 21.05 -14.43 -10.37
C SER A 102 21.30 -15.81 -9.75
N LEU A 103 21.54 -15.90 -8.45
CA LEU A 103 21.81 -17.15 -7.76
C LEU A 103 20.56 -17.99 -7.59
N LEU A 104 19.46 -17.34 -7.21
CA LEU A 104 18.19 -18.03 -7.13
C LEU A 104 17.62 -18.37 -8.50
N TYR A 105 17.79 -17.49 -9.48
CA TYR A 105 17.41 -17.75 -10.86
C TYR A 105 18.11 -18.99 -11.41
N PHE A 106 19.35 -19.23 -11.02
CA PHE A 106 20.08 -20.43 -11.41
C PHE A 106 19.53 -21.71 -10.77
N THR A 107 19.17 -21.64 -9.49
CA THR A 107 18.55 -22.76 -8.78
C THR A 107 17.13 -23.03 -9.29
N ILE A 108 16.39 -21.98 -9.63
CA ILE A 108 15.01 -22.04 -10.13
C ILE A 108 14.96 -22.27 -11.65
N SER A 109 15.99 -21.94 -12.43
CA SER A 109 15.99 -22.06 -13.90
C SER A 109 15.80 -23.49 -14.41
N ARG A 110 15.97 -24.49 -13.55
CA ARG A 110 15.66 -25.90 -13.83
C ARG A 110 14.28 -26.34 -13.34
N SER A 111 13.55 -25.48 -12.63
CA SER A 111 12.23 -25.78 -12.11
C SER A 111 11.13 -25.15 -12.97
N SER A 112 9.90 -25.68 -12.85
CA SER A 112 8.71 -25.14 -13.51
C SER A 112 8.20 -23.82 -12.86
N VAL A 113 8.93 -23.26 -11.90
CA VAL A 113 8.53 -22.09 -11.13
C VAL A 113 8.60 -20.81 -11.97
N LYS A 114 7.50 -20.08 -12.04
CA LYS A 114 7.47 -18.75 -12.64
C LYS A 114 7.83 -17.70 -11.59
N PRO A 115 8.96 -16.98 -11.74
CA PRO A 115 9.33 -15.96 -10.77
C PRO A 115 8.32 -14.82 -10.73
N VAL A 116 8.08 -14.29 -9.55
CA VAL A 116 7.33 -13.05 -9.33
C VAL A 116 8.24 -11.88 -9.68
N ASN A 117 7.77 -10.98 -10.53
CA ASN A 117 8.54 -9.78 -10.89
C ASN A 117 8.53 -8.75 -9.73
N ASP A 118 9.32 -7.68 -9.87
CA ASP A 118 9.50 -6.70 -8.81
C ASP A 118 8.22 -5.90 -8.51
N ASP A 119 7.41 -5.60 -9.52
CA ASP A 119 6.15 -4.87 -9.35
C ASP A 119 5.10 -5.73 -8.64
N GLU A 120 5.00 -7.02 -9.00
CA GLU A 120 4.16 -7.97 -8.26
C GLU A 120 4.60 -8.10 -6.79
N ALA A 121 5.92 -8.25 -6.56
CA ALA A 121 6.45 -8.38 -5.20
C ALA A 121 6.13 -7.15 -4.34
N ARG A 122 6.29 -5.95 -4.88
CA ARG A 122 5.90 -4.72 -4.19
C ARG A 122 4.41 -4.65 -3.92
N SER A 123 3.60 -5.02 -4.91
CA SER A 123 2.15 -5.08 -4.76
C SER A 123 1.76 -6.02 -3.63
N TYR A 124 2.35 -7.22 -3.54
CA TYR A 124 2.10 -8.16 -2.44
C TYR A 124 2.53 -7.59 -1.10
N THR A 125 3.74 -7.03 -1.03
CA THR A 125 4.25 -6.39 0.19
C THR A 125 3.30 -5.31 0.69
N PHE A 126 2.88 -4.43 -0.19
CA PHE A 126 1.95 -3.36 0.16
C PHE A 126 0.63 -3.93 0.70
N LYS A 127 0.05 -4.92 0.06
CA LYS A 127 -1.22 -5.55 0.47
C LYS A 127 -1.14 -6.20 1.85
N LEU A 128 -0.04 -6.87 2.14
CA LEU A 128 0.20 -7.51 3.44
C LEU A 128 0.39 -6.48 4.55
N ILE A 129 1.26 -5.49 4.31
CA ILE A 129 1.59 -4.47 5.32
C ILE A 129 0.41 -3.53 5.58
N SER A 130 -0.33 -3.18 4.54
CA SER A 130 -1.49 -2.29 4.67
C SER A 130 -2.73 -2.99 5.24
N GLY A 131 -2.68 -4.31 5.48
CA GLY A 131 -3.81 -5.09 5.99
C GLY A 131 -4.93 -5.31 4.95
N VAL A 132 -4.66 -5.05 3.67
CA VAL A 132 -5.57 -5.40 2.56
C VAL A 132 -5.75 -6.90 2.49
N ALA A 133 -4.63 -7.64 2.40
CA ALA A 133 -4.63 -9.07 2.55
C ALA A 133 -4.44 -9.42 4.03
N PRO A 134 -5.25 -10.31 4.60
CA PRO A 134 -5.10 -10.73 5.99
C PRO A 134 -3.79 -11.46 6.26
N GLY A 135 -3.21 -12.08 5.23
CA GLY A 135 -1.94 -12.76 5.32
C GLY A 135 -1.51 -13.42 4.02
N LEU A 136 -0.35 -14.05 4.06
CA LEU A 136 0.22 -14.88 3.00
C LEU A 136 0.11 -16.36 3.39
N LEU A 137 -0.50 -17.17 2.56
CA LEU A 137 -0.59 -18.62 2.77
C LEU A 137 0.23 -19.36 1.71
N ILE A 138 1.03 -20.31 2.17
CA ILE A 138 1.73 -21.27 1.32
C ILE A 138 0.98 -22.58 1.43
N ILE A 139 0.37 -23.07 0.36
CA ILE A 139 -0.45 -24.28 0.35
C ILE A 139 0.22 -25.34 -0.50
N LEU A 140 0.55 -26.47 0.12
CA LEU A 140 1.16 -27.62 -0.52
C LEU A 140 0.23 -28.83 -0.47
N GLY A 141 0.06 -29.52 -1.59
CA GLY A 141 -0.64 -30.80 -1.65
C GLY A 141 -1.27 -31.12 -2.98
N ASP A 142 -1.44 -32.42 -3.25
CA ASP A 142 -1.91 -32.97 -4.51
C ASP A 142 -3.29 -33.64 -4.43
N ASP A 143 -4.01 -33.49 -3.32
CA ASP A 143 -5.42 -33.87 -3.22
C ASP A 143 -6.29 -32.76 -3.82
N PRO A 144 -6.91 -32.95 -4.99
CA PRO A 144 -7.67 -31.91 -5.68
C PRO A 144 -8.87 -31.40 -4.84
N LEU A 145 -9.53 -32.28 -4.11
CA LEU A 145 -10.71 -31.92 -3.33
C LEU A 145 -10.34 -31.08 -2.11
N ALA A 146 -9.28 -31.48 -1.39
CA ALA A 146 -8.77 -30.71 -0.28
C ALA A 146 -8.24 -29.35 -0.75
N LEU A 147 -7.50 -29.34 -1.86
CA LEU A 147 -6.93 -28.14 -2.46
C LEU A 147 -8.01 -27.15 -2.86
N GLU A 148 -9.06 -27.59 -3.57
CA GLU A 148 -10.18 -26.74 -3.97
C GLU A 148 -10.86 -26.07 -2.77
N LYS A 149 -11.20 -26.85 -1.74
CA LYS A 149 -11.87 -26.33 -0.54
C LYS A 149 -11.01 -25.30 0.19
N VAL A 150 -9.73 -25.59 0.38
CA VAL A 150 -8.81 -24.68 1.08
C VAL A 150 -8.56 -23.41 0.27
N LEU A 151 -8.35 -23.53 -1.04
CA LEU A 151 -8.16 -22.38 -1.92
C LEU A 151 -9.38 -21.49 -1.98
N SER A 152 -10.57 -22.07 -2.15
CA SER A 152 -11.83 -21.32 -2.16
C SER A 152 -12.02 -20.53 -0.87
N LYS A 153 -11.77 -21.14 0.29
CA LYS A 153 -11.89 -20.48 1.59
C LYS A 153 -10.83 -19.36 1.73
N ALA A 154 -9.57 -19.65 1.41
CA ALA A 154 -8.49 -18.67 1.51
C ALA A 154 -8.73 -17.46 0.58
N GLN A 155 -9.19 -17.70 -0.65
CA GLN A 155 -9.53 -16.66 -1.60
C GLN A 155 -10.71 -15.80 -1.11
N ARG A 156 -11.75 -16.41 -0.58
CA ARG A 156 -12.92 -15.67 0.00
C ARG A 156 -12.49 -14.75 1.13
N LEU A 157 -11.55 -15.17 1.95
CA LEU A 157 -11.00 -14.37 3.05
C LEU A 157 -9.96 -13.33 2.60
N GLY A 158 -9.63 -13.27 1.32
CA GLY A 158 -8.75 -12.26 0.74
C GLY A 158 -7.26 -12.52 0.92
N PHE A 159 -6.85 -13.74 1.26
CA PHE A 159 -5.43 -14.08 1.40
C PHE A 159 -4.67 -13.99 0.08
N ILE A 160 -3.38 -13.67 0.17
CA ILE A 160 -2.43 -13.98 -0.90
C ILE A 160 -2.02 -15.44 -0.71
N VAL A 161 -2.25 -16.25 -1.74
CA VAL A 161 -2.02 -17.69 -1.67
C VAL A 161 -0.97 -18.11 -2.70
N LEU A 162 0.06 -18.76 -2.23
CA LEU A 162 1.08 -19.42 -3.05
C LEU A 162 0.79 -20.91 -3.10
N VAL A 163 0.43 -21.41 -4.27
CA VAL A 163 0.00 -22.81 -4.46
C VAL A 163 1.13 -23.63 -5.03
N VAL A 164 1.43 -24.71 -4.35
CA VAL A 164 2.40 -25.74 -4.76
C VAL A 164 1.67 -27.06 -4.90
N SER A 165 1.37 -27.45 -6.14
CA SER A 165 0.62 -28.68 -6.43
C SER A 165 0.73 -29.09 -7.87
N SER A 166 1.03 -30.36 -8.14
CA SER A 166 0.98 -30.96 -9.46
C SER A 166 -0.45 -31.08 -10.02
N ARG A 167 -1.46 -31.02 -9.14
CA ARG A 167 -2.87 -31.18 -9.47
C ARG A 167 -3.63 -29.86 -9.55
N PHE A 168 -2.95 -28.71 -9.45
CA PHE A 168 -3.60 -27.39 -9.44
C PHE A 168 -4.44 -27.15 -10.71
N ARG A 169 -3.97 -27.61 -11.86
CA ARG A 169 -4.71 -27.47 -13.14
C ARG A 169 -6.06 -28.20 -13.10
N GLU A 170 -6.09 -29.40 -12.49
CA GLU A 170 -7.34 -30.17 -12.36
C GLU A 170 -8.36 -29.45 -11.48
N VAL A 171 -7.89 -28.76 -10.45
CA VAL A 171 -8.76 -27.99 -9.55
C VAL A 171 -9.39 -26.80 -10.29
N ILE A 172 -8.64 -26.16 -11.18
CA ILE A 172 -9.16 -25.10 -12.04
C ILE A 172 -10.18 -25.65 -13.06
N ASP A 173 -9.80 -26.72 -13.74
CA ASP A 173 -10.66 -27.36 -14.74
C ASP A 173 -11.93 -27.97 -14.08
N GLY A 174 -11.83 -28.36 -12.80
CA GLY A 174 -12.94 -28.84 -11.95
C GLY A 174 -13.92 -27.76 -11.48
N GLY A 175 -13.63 -26.48 -11.75
CA GLY A 175 -14.57 -25.38 -11.47
C GLY A 175 -14.10 -24.35 -10.43
N LEU A 176 -12.89 -24.45 -9.91
CA LEU A 176 -12.33 -23.39 -9.08
C LEU A 176 -12.18 -22.10 -9.90
N VAL A 177 -12.99 -21.13 -9.61
CA VAL A 177 -12.89 -19.79 -10.23
C VAL A 177 -11.80 -18.99 -9.51
N ILE A 178 -10.72 -18.71 -10.20
CA ILE A 178 -9.73 -17.75 -9.70
C ILE A 178 -10.26 -16.35 -9.96
N ASP A 179 -10.76 -15.74 -8.92
CA ASP A 179 -11.20 -14.35 -8.94
C ASP A 179 -10.08 -13.45 -8.42
N GLY A 180 -9.33 -12.83 -9.32
CA GLY A 180 -8.27 -11.89 -8.98
C GLY A 180 -8.71 -10.66 -8.17
N ARG A 181 -10.03 -10.51 -7.94
CA ARG A 181 -10.64 -9.44 -7.15
C ARG A 181 -10.77 -9.82 -5.67
N ARG A 182 -10.87 -11.14 -5.34
CA ARG A 182 -11.08 -11.67 -3.98
C ARG A 182 -9.79 -12.17 -3.44
N GLY A 183 -8.83 -11.97 -3.32
CA GLY A 183 -7.60 -12.61 -2.92
C GLY A 183 -6.80 -13.03 -4.15
N LEU A 184 -5.56 -13.28 -3.96
CA LEU A 184 -4.66 -13.62 -5.03
C LEU A 184 -4.22 -15.06 -4.87
N ILE A 185 -4.60 -15.90 -5.82
CA ILE A 185 -4.05 -17.25 -5.93
C ILE A 185 -2.93 -17.23 -6.98
N ARG A 186 -1.74 -17.58 -6.56
CA ARG A 186 -0.56 -17.67 -7.41
C ARG A 186 -0.06 -19.11 -7.42
N TYR A 187 -0.18 -19.78 -8.56
CA TYR A 187 0.52 -21.05 -8.78
C TYR A 187 2.03 -20.82 -8.82
N VAL A 188 2.75 -21.64 -8.09
CA VAL A 188 4.21 -21.55 -7.95
C VAL A 188 4.91 -22.67 -8.67
N ALA A 189 4.62 -23.93 -8.33
CA ALA A 189 5.30 -25.10 -8.90
C ALA A 189 4.48 -26.39 -8.68
N ASP A 190 4.79 -27.41 -9.47
CA ASP A 190 4.30 -28.77 -9.27
C ASP A 190 5.06 -29.49 -8.15
N ASN A 191 6.38 -29.30 -8.10
CA ASN A 191 7.25 -29.95 -7.13
C ASN A 191 7.13 -29.27 -5.78
N PRO A 192 6.77 -30.02 -4.69
CA PRO A 192 6.58 -29.46 -3.36
C PRO A 192 7.81 -28.72 -2.81
N ILE A 193 8.99 -29.21 -3.11
CA ILE A 193 10.25 -28.68 -2.56
C ILE A 193 10.64 -27.39 -3.26
N ASP A 194 10.67 -27.40 -4.58
CA ASP A 194 10.95 -26.20 -5.37
C ASP A 194 9.96 -25.07 -5.04
N GLY A 195 8.69 -25.45 -4.94
CA GLY A 195 7.62 -24.52 -4.62
C GLY A 195 7.73 -23.95 -3.22
N LEU A 196 8.07 -24.77 -2.23
CA LEU A 196 8.27 -24.33 -0.85
C LEU A 196 9.46 -23.40 -0.71
N VAL A 197 10.63 -23.79 -1.25
CA VAL A 197 11.84 -22.94 -1.22
C VAL A 197 11.59 -21.61 -1.89
N TYR A 198 10.94 -21.62 -3.04
CA TYR A 198 10.57 -20.38 -3.72
C TYR A 198 9.60 -19.53 -2.90
N SER A 199 8.57 -20.14 -2.33
CA SER A 199 7.55 -19.42 -1.54
C SER A 199 8.15 -18.79 -0.30
N LEU A 200 9.03 -19.48 0.41
CA LEU A 200 9.75 -18.96 1.56
C LEU A 200 10.72 -17.83 1.17
N SER A 201 11.41 -17.99 0.06
CA SER A 201 12.30 -16.97 -0.50
C SER A 201 11.53 -15.73 -0.92
N LEU A 202 10.34 -15.90 -1.51
CA LEU A 202 9.46 -14.78 -1.84
C LEU A 202 8.98 -14.07 -0.57
N ALA A 203 8.58 -14.80 0.48
CA ALA A 203 8.19 -14.19 1.74
C ALA A 203 9.31 -13.34 2.34
N ALA A 204 10.56 -13.82 2.32
CA ALA A 204 11.72 -13.06 2.75
C ALA A 204 11.97 -11.80 1.90
N ARG A 205 11.80 -11.92 0.58
CA ARG A 205 11.91 -10.78 -0.33
C ARG A 205 10.85 -9.71 -0.05
N LEU A 206 9.60 -10.11 0.16
CA LEU A 206 8.52 -9.20 0.51
C LEU A 206 8.85 -8.45 1.81
N LEU A 207 9.43 -9.14 2.78
CA LEU A 207 9.89 -8.54 4.01
C LEU A 207 11.03 -7.53 3.76
N SER A 208 12.04 -7.89 2.98
CA SER A 208 13.16 -7.00 2.63
C SER A 208 12.68 -5.71 1.96
N ILE A 209 11.70 -5.82 1.06
CA ILE A 209 11.06 -4.65 0.44
C ILE A 209 10.40 -3.76 1.50
N SER A 210 9.82 -4.35 2.55
CA SER A 210 9.09 -3.60 3.59
C SER A 210 9.98 -2.95 4.63
N THR A 211 11.09 -3.61 5.00
CA THR A 211 11.93 -3.20 6.14
C THR A 211 13.28 -2.64 5.75
N GLY A 212 13.69 -2.85 4.51
CA GLY A 212 15.04 -2.47 4.06
C GLY A 212 16.17 -3.28 4.69
N SER A 213 15.85 -4.21 5.60
CA SER A 213 16.84 -5.07 6.27
C SER A 213 16.27 -6.46 6.51
N LEU A 214 17.15 -7.44 6.62
CA LEU A 214 16.83 -8.82 6.95
C LEU A 214 17.75 -9.27 8.08
N ASP A 215 17.27 -9.25 9.30
CA ASP A 215 17.85 -10.00 10.39
C ASP A 215 16.84 -11.02 10.93
N ARG A 216 17.32 -12.06 11.61
CA ARG A 216 16.47 -13.17 12.05
C ARG A 216 15.36 -12.72 13.00
N ASP A 217 15.68 -11.85 13.95
CA ASP A 217 14.73 -11.44 14.98
C ASP A 217 13.62 -10.60 14.38
N ASN A 218 13.96 -9.76 13.40
CA ASN A 218 12.99 -9.01 12.62
C ASN A 218 12.21 -9.91 11.67
N LEU A 219 12.86 -10.87 10.99
CA LEU A 219 12.21 -11.79 10.06
C LEU A 219 11.06 -12.55 10.72
N SER A 220 11.33 -13.28 11.81
CA SER A 220 10.32 -14.06 12.52
C SER A 220 9.16 -13.19 13.00
N LYS A 221 9.48 -12.03 13.58
CA LYS A 221 8.52 -11.09 14.13
C LYS A 221 7.61 -10.47 13.05
N TYR A 222 8.17 -10.18 11.88
CA TYR A 222 7.41 -9.62 10.77
C TYR A 222 6.59 -10.67 10.02
N LEU A 223 7.15 -11.84 9.77
CA LEU A 223 6.42 -12.93 9.12
C LEU A 223 5.20 -13.35 9.94
N GLU A 224 5.34 -13.46 11.26
CA GLU A 224 4.25 -13.84 12.14
C GLU A 224 3.26 -12.69 12.39
N LYS A 225 3.77 -11.50 12.79
CA LYS A 225 2.92 -10.42 13.34
C LYS A 225 2.50 -9.36 12.33
N ARG A 226 3.19 -9.26 11.20
CA ARG A 226 2.93 -8.21 10.20
C ARG A 226 2.44 -8.77 8.88
N MET A 227 3.05 -9.83 8.39
CA MET A 227 2.69 -10.44 7.12
C MET A 227 1.75 -11.63 7.30
N HIS A 228 1.61 -12.13 8.53
CA HIS A 228 0.79 -13.29 8.87
C HIS A 228 1.01 -14.45 7.91
N VAL A 229 2.27 -14.88 7.79
CA VAL A 229 2.63 -15.99 6.91
C VAL A 229 2.33 -17.32 7.57
N GLY A 230 1.49 -18.12 6.94
CA GLY A 230 1.14 -19.47 7.37
C GLY A 230 1.37 -20.51 6.26
N VAL A 231 1.60 -21.75 6.66
CA VAL A 231 1.80 -22.88 5.75
C VAL A 231 0.70 -23.91 5.98
N ALA A 232 0.08 -24.40 4.91
CA ALA A 232 -0.86 -25.51 4.93
C ALA A 232 -0.29 -26.67 4.10
N ILE A 233 -0.23 -27.86 4.67
CA ILE A 233 0.19 -29.08 3.99
C ILE A 233 -1.01 -30.02 3.97
N LEU A 234 -1.50 -30.32 2.77
CA LEU A 234 -2.75 -31.06 2.56
C LEU A 234 -2.56 -32.60 2.51
N SER A 235 -1.33 -33.07 2.68
CA SER A 235 -1.05 -34.50 2.80
C SER A 235 0.16 -34.73 3.70
N ALA A 236 -0.02 -35.51 4.75
CA ALA A 236 1.09 -35.91 5.60
C ALA A 236 1.94 -36.97 4.87
N SER A 237 3.18 -36.62 4.55
CA SER A 237 4.19 -37.56 4.06
C SER A 237 5.37 -37.54 5.04
N LYS A 238 5.85 -38.74 5.45
CA LYS A 238 7.05 -38.84 6.30
C LYS A 238 8.26 -38.15 5.68
N SER A 239 8.29 -38.05 4.35
CA SER A 239 9.34 -37.33 3.61
C SER A 239 9.35 -35.84 3.84
N LEU A 240 8.30 -35.25 4.42
CA LEU A 240 8.20 -33.81 4.72
C LEU A 240 8.65 -33.45 6.15
N GLU A 241 8.92 -34.40 7.02
CA GLU A 241 9.32 -34.10 8.41
C GLU A 241 10.53 -33.18 8.54
N PRO A 242 11.64 -33.38 7.78
CA PRO A 242 12.78 -32.47 7.86
C PRO A 242 12.43 -31.03 7.44
N ILE A 243 11.49 -30.90 6.49
CA ILE A 243 11.01 -29.59 6.01
C ILE A 243 10.18 -28.91 7.08
N LEU A 244 9.35 -29.67 7.81
CA LEU A 244 8.52 -29.16 8.89
C LEU A 244 9.36 -28.56 10.02
N ASP A 245 10.45 -29.21 10.38
CA ASP A 245 11.37 -28.72 11.40
C ASP A 245 12.00 -27.38 10.93
N ALA A 246 12.47 -27.31 9.67
CA ALA A 246 13.04 -26.09 9.12
C ALA A 246 12.04 -24.93 9.06
N ILE A 247 10.78 -25.18 8.69
CA ILE A 247 9.73 -24.15 8.67
C ILE A 247 9.40 -23.71 10.09
N SER A 248 9.38 -24.64 11.04
CA SER A 248 9.16 -24.36 12.47
C SER A 248 10.27 -23.48 13.05
N ASP A 249 11.53 -23.75 12.69
CA ASP A 249 12.69 -22.94 13.11
C ASP A 249 12.64 -21.49 12.55
N LEU A 250 11.98 -21.31 11.41
CA LEU A 250 11.69 -19.99 10.87
C LEU A 250 10.58 -19.23 11.61
N GLY A 251 9.96 -19.88 12.57
CA GLY A 251 8.87 -19.29 13.34
C GLY A 251 7.52 -19.27 12.62
N LEU A 252 7.34 -20.03 11.53
CA LEU A 252 6.09 -20.09 10.79
C LEU A 252 5.14 -21.14 11.34
N TYR A 253 3.88 -20.79 11.49
CA TYR A 253 2.83 -21.76 11.81
C TYR A 253 2.51 -22.61 10.59
N THR A 254 2.59 -23.94 10.77
CA THR A 254 2.29 -24.92 9.74
C THR A 254 1.13 -25.81 10.20
N VAL A 255 0.10 -25.91 9.40
CA VAL A 255 -1.03 -26.81 9.63
C VAL A 255 -0.94 -27.97 8.63
N VAL A 256 -0.91 -29.18 9.15
CA VAL A 256 -0.79 -30.41 8.36
C VAL A 256 -2.09 -31.21 8.47
N LEU A 257 -2.68 -31.53 7.33
CA LEU A 257 -3.81 -32.45 7.27
C LEU A 257 -3.32 -33.87 7.47
N ALA A 258 -3.80 -34.54 8.53
CA ALA A 258 -3.41 -35.88 8.91
C ALA A 258 -4.59 -36.62 9.57
N ASP A 259 -4.47 -37.95 9.74
CA ASP A 259 -5.52 -38.75 10.37
C ASP A 259 -5.64 -38.55 11.90
N VAL A 260 -4.79 -37.69 12.45
CA VAL A 260 -4.74 -37.43 13.90
C VAL A 260 -4.61 -35.93 14.15
N THR A 261 -5.17 -35.47 15.26
CA THR A 261 -5.06 -34.08 15.70
C THR A 261 -4.12 -33.98 16.88
N TYR A 262 -2.98 -33.31 16.72
CA TYR A 262 -2.09 -32.93 17.80
C TYR A 262 -1.26 -31.69 17.47
N ASP A 263 -0.74 -31.04 18.49
CA ASP A 263 0.06 -29.81 18.39
C ASP A 263 1.51 -30.14 18.80
N LYS A 264 2.46 -29.80 17.90
CA LYS A 264 3.90 -29.88 18.14
C LYS A 264 4.50 -28.50 17.96
N GLY A 265 4.19 -27.58 18.89
CA GLY A 265 4.70 -26.24 18.86
C GLY A 265 4.12 -25.41 17.70
N ARG A 266 4.89 -25.19 16.65
CA ARG A 266 4.43 -24.43 15.46
C ARG A 266 3.85 -25.32 14.36
N VAL A 267 3.99 -26.63 14.47
CA VAL A 267 3.40 -27.62 13.56
C VAL A 267 2.16 -28.22 14.20
N ILE A 268 1.02 -28.07 13.57
CA ILE A 268 -0.29 -28.48 14.08
C ILE A 268 -0.88 -29.47 13.10
N TYR A 269 -1.19 -30.65 13.60
CA TYR A 269 -1.82 -31.71 12.82
C TYR A 269 -3.33 -31.68 13.07
N ILE A 270 -4.11 -31.76 12.02
CA ILE A 270 -5.57 -31.75 12.08
C ILE A 270 -6.15 -32.81 11.15
N ASP A 271 -7.28 -33.39 11.55
CA ASP A 271 -7.99 -34.43 10.82
C ASP A 271 -9.10 -33.93 9.88
N ARG A 272 -9.35 -32.62 9.86
CA ARG A 272 -10.42 -32.03 9.08
C ARG A 272 -9.95 -30.89 8.19
N ILE A 273 -10.25 -31.00 6.90
CA ILE A 273 -9.93 -29.97 5.89
C ILE A 273 -10.49 -28.61 6.27
N ASP A 274 -11.73 -28.57 6.76
CA ASP A 274 -12.42 -27.32 7.12
C ASP A 274 -11.76 -26.59 8.29
N GLY A 275 -10.92 -27.30 9.08
CA GLY A 275 -10.15 -26.77 10.19
C GLY A 275 -8.85 -26.06 9.80
N ILE A 276 -8.33 -26.27 8.58
CA ILE A 276 -7.01 -25.74 8.15
C ILE A 276 -6.95 -24.22 8.26
N ILE A 277 -7.80 -23.52 7.54
CA ILE A 277 -7.80 -22.03 7.52
C ILE A 277 -8.15 -21.45 8.89
N PRO A 278 -9.21 -21.92 9.60
CA PRO A 278 -9.50 -21.45 10.96
C PRO A 278 -8.34 -21.61 11.94
N THR A 279 -7.64 -22.75 11.89
CA THR A 279 -6.49 -23.00 12.74
C THR A 279 -5.34 -22.03 12.45
N ILE A 280 -5.00 -21.83 11.18
CA ILE A 280 -3.98 -20.84 10.75
C ILE A 280 -4.39 -19.44 11.23
N CYS A 281 -5.62 -19.04 10.99
CA CYS A 281 -6.12 -17.72 11.41
C CYS A 281 -6.02 -17.53 12.92
N SER A 282 -6.44 -18.52 13.70
CA SER A 282 -6.36 -18.51 15.16
C SER A 282 -4.93 -18.37 15.67
N LYS A 283 -3.98 -19.12 15.11
CA LYS A 283 -2.57 -19.07 15.53
C LYS A 283 -1.87 -17.78 15.12
N LEU A 284 -2.24 -17.21 13.99
CA LEU A 284 -1.70 -15.94 13.51
C LEU A 284 -2.43 -14.71 14.10
N GLY A 285 -3.47 -14.93 14.91
CA GLY A 285 -4.27 -13.81 15.44
C GLY A 285 -5.09 -13.07 14.37
N ILE A 286 -5.36 -13.74 13.25
CA ILE A 286 -6.19 -13.19 12.18
C ILE A 286 -7.65 -13.37 12.57
N THR A 287 -8.35 -12.25 12.70
CA THR A 287 -9.78 -12.28 12.97
C THR A 287 -10.55 -12.40 11.67
N THR A 288 -11.21 -13.54 11.45
CA THR A 288 -12.06 -13.81 10.28
C THR A 288 -13.50 -13.41 10.59
N PHE A 289 -13.74 -12.10 10.77
CA PHE A 289 -15.10 -11.64 11.04
C PHE A 289 -15.92 -11.53 9.78
N LEU A 290 -17.22 -11.87 9.86
CA LEU A 290 -18.35 -11.42 9.03
C LEU A 290 -18.13 -11.34 7.51
N GLU A 291 -16.95 -11.72 6.99
CA GLU A 291 -16.67 -11.68 5.55
C GLU A 291 -17.56 -12.63 4.76
N GLU A 292 -18.05 -13.67 5.42
CA GLU A 292 -19.01 -14.61 4.83
C GLU A 292 -20.40 -13.97 4.61
N GLU A 293 -20.71 -12.87 5.35
CA GLU A 293 -21.95 -12.14 5.22
C GLU A 293 -21.90 -11.01 4.16
N LEU A 294 -20.72 -10.64 3.68
CA LEU A 294 -20.60 -9.62 2.66
C LEU A 294 -21.00 -10.16 1.28
N PRO A 295 -21.96 -9.52 0.59
CA PRO A 295 -22.43 -9.97 -0.73
C PRO A 295 -21.45 -9.65 -1.86
N ILE A 296 -20.39 -8.90 -1.57
CA ILE A 296 -19.34 -8.52 -2.51
C ILE A 296 -17.99 -9.02 -2.03
N GLY A 297 -17.00 -9.13 -2.91
CA GLY A 297 -15.62 -9.39 -2.52
C GLY A 297 -15.06 -8.24 -1.69
N PHE A 298 -14.37 -8.58 -0.61
CA PHE A 298 -13.68 -7.64 0.26
C PHE A 298 -12.20 -8.03 0.40
N SER A 299 -11.35 -7.08 0.66
CA SER A 299 -9.88 -7.21 0.49
C SER A 299 -9.47 -7.25 -0.99
N SER A 300 -10.27 -6.66 -1.86
CA SER A 300 -9.94 -6.50 -3.26
C SER A 300 -8.63 -5.72 -3.43
N ILE A 301 -7.87 -6.17 -4.38
CA ILE A 301 -6.58 -5.60 -4.75
C ILE A 301 -6.77 -4.46 -5.76
N TYR A 302 -7.99 -4.27 -6.22
CA TYR A 302 -8.27 -3.52 -7.40
C TYR A 302 -9.43 -2.55 -7.18
N GLU A 303 -9.18 -1.27 -7.34
CA GLU A 303 -10.25 -0.29 -7.56
C GLU A 303 -11.04 -0.73 -8.78
N GLY A 304 -12.30 -1.02 -8.59
CA GLY A 304 -13.15 -1.45 -9.69
C GLY A 304 -13.14 -0.40 -10.80
N LYS A 305 -12.43 -0.69 -11.88
CA LYS A 305 -12.45 0.13 -13.11
C LYS A 305 -13.87 0.37 -13.62
N SER A 306 -14.76 -0.57 -13.32
CA SER A 306 -16.21 -0.53 -13.61
C SER A 306 -16.97 0.56 -12.84
N VAL A 307 -16.46 0.99 -11.68
CA VAL A 307 -17.14 1.98 -10.82
C VAL A 307 -16.89 3.42 -11.25
N ARG A 308 -15.93 3.65 -12.16
CA ARG A 308 -15.50 5.02 -12.47
C ARG A 308 -16.57 5.82 -13.20
N ASP A 309 -17.20 5.30 -14.25
CA ASP A 309 -17.99 6.14 -15.14
C ASP A 309 -19.32 5.54 -15.66
N ARG A 310 -19.57 4.24 -15.60
CA ARG A 310 -20.66 3.63 -16.38
C ARG A 310 -21.61 2.69 -15.61
N ASP A 311 -21.27 2.31 -14.39
CA ASP A 311 -22.01 1.30 -13.66
C ASP A 311 -22.39 1.75 -12.24
N VAL A 312 -22.57 3.04 -12.05
CA VAL A 312 -22.92 3.62 -10.74
C VAL A 312 -24.41 3.47 -10.51
N TYR A 313 -24.79 2.77 -9.44
CA TYR A 313 -26.16 2.74 -8.97
C TYR A 313 -26.48 3.97 -8.12
N VAL A 314 -25.61 4.31 -7.16
CA VAL A 314 -25.76 5.48 -6.30
C VAL A 314 -24.40 6.08 -5.98
N GLU A 315 -24.33 7.40 -5.93
CA GLU A 315 -23.20 8.17 -5.46
C GLU A 315 -23.56 8.86 -4.14
N PHE A 316 -22.68 8.86 -3.17
CA PHE A 316 -22.82 9.56 -1.91
C PHE A 316 -21.78 10.69 -1.82
N GLY A 317 -22.19 11.86 -1.35
CA GLY A 317 -21.29 13.02 -1.28
C GLY A 317 -21.21 13.79 -2.59
N SER A 318 -20.02 14.19 -3.04
CA SER A 318 -19.82 15.05 -4.21
C SER A 318 -20.47 16.45 -4.03
N VAL A 319 -21.65 16.66 -4.61
CA VAL A 319 -22.43 17.90 -4.47
C VAL A 319 -23.43 17.87 -3.31
N LYS A 320 -23.52 16.76 -2.61
CA LYS A 320 -24.38 16.58 -1.43
C LYS A 320 -23.53 16.57 -0.15
N PRO A 321 -24.13 16.92 1.01
CA PRO A 321 -23.42 16.89 2.29
C PRO A 321 -22.76 15.54 2.56
N TYR A 322 -21.49 15.59 2.99
CA TYR A 322 -20.68 14.41 3.25
C TYR A 322 -19.72 14.64 4.42
N PHE A 323 -19.51 13.62 5.26
CA PHE A 323 -18.41 13.62 6.22
C PHE A 323 -18.00 12.21 6.62
N GLU A 324 -16.74 12.06 6.99
CA GLU A 324 -16.15 10.92 7.66
C GLU A 324 -15.47 11.39 8.94
N LEU A 325 -15.89 10.86 10.09
CA LEU A 325 -15.38 11.28 11.38
C LEU A 325 -15.11 10.07 12.26
N VAL A 326 -13.91 10.00 12.83
CA VAL A 326 -13.55 9.06 13.88
C VAL A 326 -13.43 9.80 15.21
N LEU A 327 -14.08 9.27 16.25
CA LEU A 327 -14.04 9.80 17.59
C LEU A 327 -13.66 8.72 18.61
N SER A 328 -12.71 9.01 19.46
CA SER A 328 -12.42 8.20 20.64
C SER A 328 -13.47 8.42 21.72
N ARG A 329 -13.87 7.34 22.35
CA ARG A 329 -14.86 7.31 23.43
C ARG A 329 -14.33 6.49 24.60
N LYS A 330 -15.02 6.54 25.73
CA LYS A 330 -14.77 5.62 26.83
C LYS A 330 -15.25 4.19 26.46
N LEU A 331 -14.63 3.19 27.08
CA LEU A 331 -14.93 1.77 26.78
C LEU A 331 -16.39 1.39 27.02
N GLU A 332 -17.05 2.01 28.00
CA GLU A 332 -18.46 1.81 28.33
C GLU A 332 -19.43 2.47 27.34
N GLU A 333 -18.99 3.45 26.60
CA GLU A 333 -19.81 4.20 25.62
C GLU A 333 -19.87 3.52 24.24
N VAL A 334 -18.98 2.56 23.97
CA VAL A 334 -18.88 1.87 22.68
C VAL A 334 -19.33 0.43 22.80
N VAL A 335 -20.27 0.04 21.95
CA VAL A 335 -20.72 -1.33 21.80
C VAL A 335 -20.00 -1.94 20.59
N ASP A 336 -19.10 -2.88 20.87
CA ASP A 336 -18.26 -3.49 19.82
C ASP A 336 -19.12 -4.21 18.74
N GLY A 337 -18.83 -3.94 17.47
CA GLY A 337 -19.53 -4.53 16.33
C GLY A 337 -20.91 -3.92 16.04
N ARG A 338 -21.36 -2.90 16.78
CA ARG A 338 -22.63 -2.24 16.49
C ARG A 338 -22.54 -1.39 15.24
N ILE A 339 -23.42 -1.69 14.26
CA ILE A 339 -23.51 -0.97 13.00
C ILE A 339 -24.95 -0.50 12.82
N GLU A 340 -25.14 0.81 12.71
CA GLU A 340 -26.45 1.45 12.57
C GLU A 340 -26.51 2.28 11.29
N VAL A 341 -27.56 2.08 10.49
CA VAL A 341 -27.91 2.94 9.37
C VAL A 341 -29.08 3.81 9.78
N ILE A 342 -28.91 5.11 9.74
CA ILE A 342 -29.85 6.12 10.25
C ILE A 342 -30.31 6.97 9.06
N GLY A 343 -31.47 6.66 8.54
CA GLY A 343 -32.07 7.24 7.35
C GLY A 343 -32.31 6.18 6.26
N PRO A 344 -32.64 6.60 5.03
CA PRO A 344 -32.88 5.69 3.91
C PRO A 344 -31.67 4.81 3.60
N ASP A 345 -31.87 3.54 3.27
CA ASP A 345 -30.83 2.68 2.70
C ASP A 345 -30.92 2.67 1.17
N ILE A 346 -29.94 2.11 0.50
CA ILE A 346 -29.75 2.10 -0.96
C ILE A 346 -31.01 1.64 -1.71
N ASP A 347 -31.78 0.70 -1.13
CA ASP A 347 -33.03 0.17 -1.72
C ASP A 347 -34.08 1.22 -2.01
N SER A 348 -34.10 2.29 -1.22
CA SER A 348 -35.06 3.38 -1.34
C SER A 348 -34.55 4.58 -2.14
N MET A 349 -33.33 4.47 -2.66
CA MET A 349 -32.69 5.55 -3.41
C MET A 349 -32.88 5.34 -4.91
N PRO A 350 -33.21 6.41 -5.68
CA PRO A 350 -33.28 6.31 -7.12
C PRO A 350 -31.91 5.95 -7.74
N GLU A 351 -31.94 5.08 -8.75
CA GLU A 351 -30.75 4.77 -9.52
C GLU A 351 -30.14 6.01 -10.18
N GLY A 352 -28.81 6.12 -10.16
CA GLY A 352 -28.07 7.28 -10.70
C GLY A 352 -28.15 8.53 -9.83
N SER A 353 -28.81 8.46 -8.66
CA SER A 353 -28.95 9.62 -7.76
C SER A 353 -27.68 9.88 -6.96
N ILE A 354 -27.52 11.15 -6.54
CA ILE A 354 -26.50 11.58 -5.59
C ILE A 354 -27.16 11.85 -4.25
N GLN A 355 -26.66 11.21 -3.20
CA GLN A 355 -27.24 11.22 -1.86
C GLN A 355 -26.28 11.77 -0.80
N PRO A 356 -26.79 12.35 0.31
CA PRO A 356 -25.94 12.72 1.44
C PRO A 356 -25.44 11.48 2.17
N LEU A 357 -24.23 11.58 2.81
CA LEU A 357 -23.69 10.52 3.65
C LEU A 357 -22.85 11.08 4.79
N GLY A 358 -23.11 10.60 5.99
CA GLY A 358 -22.21 10.82 7.12
C GLY A 358 -21.76 9.47 7.70
N ILE A 359 -20.47 9.28 7.85
CA ILE A 359 -19.88 8.10 8.50
C ILE A 359 -19.25 8.54 9.82
N LEU A 360 -19.85 8.11 10.93
CA LEU A 360 -19.31 8.32 12.27
C LEU A 360 -18.83 6.99 12.83
N VAL A 361 -17.52 6.89 13.05
CA VAL A 361 -16.89 5.74 13.68
C VAL A 361 -16.51 6.13 15.12
N GLU A 362 -17.06 5.46 16.09
CA GLU A 362 -16.71 5.63 17.49
C GLU A 362 -15.84 4.46 17.91
N VAL A 363 -14.66 4.78 18.45
CA VAL A 363 -13.64 3.79 18.84
C VAL A 363 -13.30 3.93 20.31
N ALA A 364 -13.01 2.80 20.96
CA ALA A 364 -12.55 2.80 22.35
C ALA A 364 -11.47 1.72 22.52
N GLY A 365 -10.50 1.99 23.38
CA GLY A 365 -9.42 1.06 23.70
C GLY A 365 -8.52 1.57 24.78
N ALA A 366 -7.94 0.66 25.58
CA ALA A 366 -7.06 1.04 26.69
C ALA A 366 -5.80 1.81 26.24
N ARG A 367 -5.36 1.59 24.98
CA ARG A 367 -4.22 2.29 24.36
C ARG A 367 -4.64 3.36 23.36
N MET A 368 -5.94 3.58 23.19
CA MET A 368 -6.46 4.59 22.25
C MET A 368 -6.20 6.00 22.77
N LYS A 369 -5.71 6.88 21.90
CA LYS A 369 -5.50 8.29 22.15
C LYS A 369 -6.22 9.13 21.11
N ARG A 370 -6.60 10.36 21.48
CA ARG A 370 -7.29 11.31 20.58
C ARG A 370 -6.45 11.65 19.35
N GLU A 371 -5.14 11.69 19.49
CA GLU A 371 -4.20 11.95 18.40
C GLU A 371 -4.21 10.86 17.30
N TYR A 372 -4.73 9.65 17.61
CA TYR A 372 -4.84 8.56 16.66
C TYR A 372 -6.10 8.62 15.79
N GLU A 373 -7.10 9.43 16.18
CA GLU A 373 -8.36 9.55 15.43
C GLU A 373 -8.16 9.88 13.95
N PRO A 374 -7.35 10.88 13.54
CA PRO A 374 -7.15 11.20 12.13
C PRO A 374 -6.55 10.06 11.31
N ILE A 375 -5.72 9.24 11.94
CA ILE A 375 -5.03 8.12 11.27
C ILE A 375 -6.00 6.98 11.01
N ILE A 376 -6.86 6.69 12.00
CA ILE A 376 -7.94 5.70 11.88
C ILE A 376 -8.95 6.18 10.82
N GLU A 377 -9.36 7.45 10.87
CA GLU A 377 -10.26 8.10 9.92
C GLU A 377 -9.75 7.98 8.49
N ARG A 378 -8.47 8.23 8.29
CA ARG A 378 -7.83 8.09 6.99
C ARG A 378 -7.92 6.68 6.40
N SER A 379 -8.00 5.67 7.22
CA SER A 379 -8.11 4.28 6.76
C SER A 379 -9.48 3.95 6.17
N ILE A 380 -10.51 4.76 6.42
CA ILE A 380 -11.86 4.62 5.83
C ILE A 380 -11.75 4.58 4.30
N HIS A 381 -11.06 5.57 3.71
CA HIS A 381 -10.84 5.64 2.27
C HIS A 381 -10.27 4.33 1.71
N ARG A 382 -9.21 3.83 2.33
CA ARG A 382 -8.56 2.61 1.89
C ARG A 382 -9.46 1.39 2.03
N ILE A 383 -10.15 1.27 3.18
CA ILE A 383 -11.02 0.13 3.47
C ILE A 383 -12.19 0.07 2.48
N VAL A 384 -12.82 1.20 2.18
CA VAL A 384 -13.92 1.23 1.20
C VAL A 384 -13.43 0.80 -0.18
N ASN A 385 -12.23 1.21 -0.59
CA ASN A 385 -11.65 0.81 -1.87
C ASN A 385 -11.22 -0.67 -1.94
N TYR A 386 -11.25 -1.39 -0.82
CA TYR A 386 -11.07 -2.85 -0.82
C TYR A 386 -12.34 -3.63 -1.19
N GLY A 387 -13.47 -2.97 -1.27
CA GLY A 387 -14.69 -3.58 -1.80
C GLY A 387 -14.70 -3.60 -3.33
N GLU A 388 -15.10 -4.74 -3.93
CA GLU A 388 -15.15 -4.90 -5.39
C GLU A 388 -16.08 -3.93 -6.10
N GLU A 389 -17.19 -3.61 -5.45
CA GLU A 389 -18.30 -2.87 -6.03
C GLU A 389 -18.45 -1.49 -5.39
N THR A 390 -17.40 -1.04 -4.70
CA THR A 390 -17.37 0.27 -4.06
C THR A 390 -16.16 1.06 -4.53
N TRP A 391 -16.29 2.38 -4.59
CA TRP A 391 -15.19 3.27 -4.88
C TRP A 391 -15.31 4.55 -4.08
N HIS A 392 -14.23 4.95 -3.45
CA HIS A 392 -14.14 6.12 -2.59
C HIS A 392 -13.02 7.05 -3.06
N VAL A 393 -13.36 8.32 -3.16
CA VAL A 393 -12.40 9.40 -3.47
C VAL A 393 -12.61 10.55 -2.49
N GLY A 394 -11.52 11.23 -2.15
CA GLY A 394 -11.54 12.31 -1.18
C GLY A 394 -11.52 11.79 0.25
N GLN A 395 -11.81 12.64 1.21
CA GLN A 395 -11.87 12.33 2.65
C GLN A 395 -12.52 13.46 3.43
N ARG A 396 -12.80 13.23 4.71
CA ARG A 396 -13.41 14.20 5.61
C ARG A 396 -14.76 14.70 5.05
N ASP A 397 -14.87 15.99 4.76
CA ASP A 397 -16.07 16.63 4.25
C ASP A 397 -16.02 16.94 2.75
N SER A 398 -15.01 16.45 2.06
CA SER A 398 -14.82 16.61 0.60
C SER A 398 -14.63 15.28 -0.12
N GLY A 399 -15.31 14.24 0.35
CA GLY A 399 -15.28 12.90 -0.23
C GLY A 399 -16.55 12.54 -0.99
N TRP A 400 -16.47 11.43 -1.71
CA TRP A 400 -17.63 10.72 -2.24
C TRP A 400 -17.38 9.23 -2.34
N ILE A 401 -18.48 8.46 -2.21
CA ILE A 401 -18.48 7.00 -2.36
C ILE A 401 -19.47 6.64 -3.46
N ARG A 402 -19.03 5.77 -4.37
CA ARG A 402 -19.89 5.16 -5.39
C ARG A 402 -20.11 3.69 -5.09
N ILE A 403 -21.33 3.23 -5.36
CA ILE A 403 -21.70 1.82 -5.31
C ILE A 403 -22.22 1.44 -6.70
N THR A 404 -21.70 0.34 -7.24
CA THR A 404 -22.09 -0.12 -8.58
C THR A 404 -23.47 -0.72 -8.59
N ARG A 405 -24.09 -0.76 -9.78
CA ARG A 405 -25.32 -1.51 -10.04
C ARG A 405 -25.13 -2.99 -9.71
N ARG A 406 -24.03 -3.56 -10.10
CA ARG A 406 -23.69 -4.95 -9.77
C ARG A 406 -23.57 -5.21 -8.26
N GLY A 407 -23.04 -4.27 -7.50
CA GLY A 407 -23.00 -4.34 -6.04
C GLY A 407 -24.41 -4.33 -5.45
N PHE A 408 -25.26 -3.43 -5.94
CA PHE A 408 -26.67 -3.38 -5.55
C PHE A 408 -27.42 -4.70 -5.85
N ASP A 409 -27.25 -5.24 -7.06
CA ASP A 409 -27.88 -6.50 -7.52
C ASP A 409 -27.41 -7.71 -6.70
N LYS A 410 -26.14 -7.71 -6.24
CA LYS A 410 -25.62 -8.70 -5.30
C LYS A 410 -26.16 -8.56 -3.87
N GLY A 411 -26.97 -7.55 -3.60
CA GLY A 411 -27.55 -7.29 -2.29
C GLY A 411 -26.70 -6.41 -1.37
N PHE A 412 -25.72 -5.66 -1.91
CA PHE A 412 -24.93 -4.73 -1.09
C PHE A 412 -25.80 -3.59 -0.56
N ARG A 413 -25.66 -3.28 0.74
CA ARG A 413 -26.40 -2.24 1.46
C ARG A 413 -25.45 -1.47 2.37
N LEU A 414 -25.86 -0.33 2.92
CA LEU A 414 -25.03 0.50 3.79
C LEU A 414 -24.59 -0.21 5.07
N LYS A 415 -25.39 -1.15 5.56
CA LYS A 415 -24.95 -2.02 6.67
C LYS A 415 -23.68 -2.79 6.29
N HIS A 416 -23.55 -3.26 5.06
CA HIS A 416 -22.35 -3.98 4.59
C HIS A 416 -21.13 -3.05 4.48
N LEU A 417 -21.34 -1.77 4.13
CA LEU A 417 -20.29 -0.75 4.20
C LEU A 417 -19.77 -0.61 5.64
N GLY A 418 -20.68 -0.56 6.61
CA GLY A 418 -20.31 -0.57 8.03
C GLY A 418 -19.54 -1.83 8.45
N CYS A 419 -19.96 -3.02 7.97
CA CYS A 419 -19.24 -4.27 8.22
C CYS A 419 -17.80 -4.23 7.65
N MET A 420 -17.63 -3.74 6.42
CA MET A 420 -16.31 -3.57 5.81
C MET A 420 -15.41 -2.66 6.64
N LEU A 421 -15.94 -1.52 7.09
CA LEU A 421 -15.21 -0.59 7.95
C LEU A 421 -14.82 -1.23 9.29
N TYR A 422 -15.74 -1.94 9.94
CA TYR A 422 -15.47 -2.65 11.18
C TYR A 422 -14.33 -3.67 11.01
N ILE A 423 -14.44 -4.55 10.02
CA ILE A 423 -13.43 -5.58 9.73
C ILE A 423 -12.07 -4.94 9.43
N GLY A 424 -12.05 -3.94 8.53
CA GLY A 424 -10.83 -3.29 8.11
C GLY A 424 -10.13 -2.54 9.26
N LEU A 425 -10.89 -1.82 10.08
CA LEU A 425 -10.36 -1.09 11.22
C LEU A 425 -9.86 -2.02 12.33
N LYS A 426 -10.57 -3.11 12.62
CA LYS A 426 -10.10 -4.14 13.57
C LYS A 426 -8.80 -4.79 13.11
N ARG A 427 -8.67 -5.10 11.82
CA ARG A 427 -7.42 -5.64 11.25
C ARG A 427 -6.25 -4.65 11.38
N LEU A 428 -6.51 -3.39 11.09
CA LEU A 428 -5.47 -2.38 11.08
C LEU A 428 -5.07 -1.91 12.48
N TYR A 429 -6.01 -1.82 13.40
CA TYR A 429 -5.83 -1.14 14.69
C TYR A 429 -6.26 -1.96 15.90
N GLY A 430 -6.49 -3.27 15.77
CA GLY A 430 -6.90 -4.13 16.90
C GLY A 430 -5.89 -4.19 18.05
N ASP A 431 -4.66 -3.72 17.84
CA ASP A 431 -3.64 -3.57 18.88
C ASP A 431 -3.86 -2.33 19.78
N ILE A 432 -4.65 -1.34 19.33
CA ILE A 432 -4.94 -0.11 20.08
C ILE A 432 -6.43 0.15 20.25
N VAL A 433 -7.28 -0.46 19.42
CA VAL A 433 -8.75 -0.27 19.43
C VAL A 433 -9.42 -1.58 19.87
N ASP A 434 -9.98 -1.57 21.07
CA ASP A 434 -10.66 -2.74 21.63
C ASP A 434 -12.11 -2.87 21.12
N LYS A 435 -12.79 -1.72 20.93
CA LYS A 435 -14.19 -1.66 20.51
C LYS A 435 -14.41 -0.63 19.40
N ILE A 436 -15.28 -0.96 18.46
CA ILE A 436 -15.68 -0.09 17.35
C ILE A 436 -17.18 -0.16 17.16
N GLN A 437 -17.85 0.98 17.11
CA GLN A 437 -19.22 1.08 16.62
C GLN A 437 -19.30 2.09 15.47
N ILE A 438 -20.21 1.87 14.55
CA ILE A 438 -20.31 2.64 13.31
C ILE A 438 -21.75 3.09 13.12
N LYS A 439 -21.92 4.38 12.85
CA LYS A 439 -23.21 5.00 12.51
C LYS A 439 -23.09 5.63 11.12
N ILE A 440 -23.99 5.23 10.24
CA ILE A 440 -24.07 5.74 8.88
C ILE A 440 -25.36 6.55 8.75
N TYR A 441 -25.22 7.82 8.40
CA TYR A 441 -26.31 8.76 8.26
C TYR A 441 -26.56 9.08 6.79
N THR A 442 -27.83 9.03 6.36
CA THR A 442 -28.27 9.34 5.01
C THR A 442 -29.40 10.38 4.97
N ASP A 443 -29.91 10.79 6.13
CA ASP A 443 -30.84 11.92 6.22
C ASP A 443 -30.09 13.24 6.09
N GLU A 444 -30.43 14.05 5.08
CA GLU A 444 -29.69 15.27 4.71
C GLU A 444 -29.63 16.28 5.86
N SER A 445 -30.70 16.42 6.62
CA SER A 445 -30.74 17.34 7.77
C SER A 445 -29.79 16.92 8.89
N ARG A 446 -29.75 15.63 9.19
CA ARG A 446 -28.83 15.07 10.19
C ARG A 446 -27.37 15.12 9.72
N VAL A 447 -27.14 14.81 8.45
CA VAL A 447 -25.79 14.87 7.86
C VAL A 447 -25.27 16.30 7.93
N ASN A 448 -26.05 17.31 7.55
CA ASN A 448 -25.66 18.72 7.64
C ASN A 448 -25.30 19.14 9.08
N LYS A 449 -26.14 18.79 10.06
CA LYS A 449 -25.89 19.12 11.47
C LYS A 449 -24.60 18.50 11.99
N LEU A 450 -24.33 17.24 11.64
CA LEU A 450 -23.12 16.53 12.08
C LEU A 450 -21.88 17.00 11.30
N LEU A 451 -22.05 17.41 10.06
CA LEU A 451 -20.99 17.98 9.23
C LEU A 451 -20.40 19.25 9.83
N GLU A 452 -21.24 20.14 10.40
CA GLU A 452 -20.76 21.33 11.12
C GLU A 452 -19.87 20.96 12.32
N ILE A 453 -20.28 19.93 13.07
CA ILE A 453 -19.48 19.41 14.20
C ILE A 453 -18.16 18.80 13.68
N ALA A 454 -18.23 18.02 12.62
CA ALA A 454 -17.06 17.39 12.02
C ALA A 454 -16.06 18.46 11.54
N ARG A 455 -16.52 19.50 10.86
CA ARG A 455 -15.69 20.64 10.40
C ARG A 455 -15.01 21.37 11.56
N SER A 456 -15.71 21.57 12.68
CA SER A 456 -15.10 22.15 13.87
C SER A 456 -13.94 21.30 14.40
N ILE A 457 -14.13 19.98 14.45
CA ILE A 457 -13.11 19.02 14.90
C ILE A 457 -11.92 18.98 13.92
N TYR A 458 -12.18 18.97 12.60
CA TYR A 458 -11.12 19.04 11.59
C TYR A 458 -10.31 20.33 11.76
N GLY A 459 -10.97 21.46 11.95
CA GLY A 459 -10.32 22.74 12.19
C GLY A 459 -9.44 22.75 13.44
N GLU A 460 -9.87 22.09 14.53
CA GLU A 460 -9.03 21.92 15.73
C GLU A 460 -7.77 21.10 15.44
N ARG A 461 -7.92 20.00 14.71
CA ARG A 461 -6.79 19.12 14.33
C ARG A 461 -5.80 19.87 13.43
N ASP A 462 -6.31 20.65 12.51
CA ASP A 462 -5.50 21.39 11.53
C ASP A 462 -4.75 22.57 12.17
N ARG A 463 -5.32 23.21 13.20
CA ARG A 463 -4.65 24.29 13.94
C ARG A 463 -3.36 23.85 14.66
N ARG A 464 -3.15 22.54 14.87
CA ARG A 464 -1.91 22.02 15.48
C ARG A 464 -0.65 22.30 14.63
N LEU A 465 -0.82 22.60 13.34
CA LEU A 465 0.29 22.92 12.41
C LEU A 465 0.60 24.42 12.33
N ILE A 466 -0.22 25.27 12.95
CA ILE A 466 -0.02 26.73 12.89
C ILE A 466 1.32 27.11 13.52
N GLY A 467 2.16 27.77 12.77
CA GLY A 467 3.47 28.25 13.20
C GLY A 467 4.61 27.28 12.93
N LEU A 468 4.33 26.09 12.37
CA LEU A 468 5.37 25.16 11.94
C LEU A 468 5.63 25.33 10.44
N SER A 469 6.88 25.60 10.05
CA SER A 469 7.30 25.74 8.68
C SER A 469 8.17 24.56 8.21
N ASP A 470 8.35 24.43 6.91
CA ASP A 470 9.20 23.40 6.32
C ASP A 470 10.66 23.58 6.70
N GLU A 471 11.07 24.80 7.04
CA GLU A 471 12.40 25.14 7.49
C GLU A 471 12.68 24.70 8.95
N ASP A 472 11.64 24.58 9.77
CA ASP A 472 11.75 24.23 11.20
C ASP A 472 12.03 22.75 11.45
N VAL A 473 11.91 21.91 10.42
CA VAL A 473 12.05 20.46 10.55
C VAL A 473 13.20 19.92 9.69
N GLU A 474 13.92 18.94 10.22
CA GLU A 474 14.98 18.25 9.49
C GLU A 474 14.46 17.02 8.73
N ARG A 475 13.22 16.61 9.04
CA ARG A 475 12.62 15.38 8.54
C ARG A 475 11.31 15.69 7.85
N TYR A 476 11.11 15.09 6.68
CA TYR A 476 9.83 15.03 5.97
C TYR A 476 9.29 13.60 5.99
N TYR A 477 8.11 13.38 5.43
CA TYR A 477 7.52 12.04 5.33
C TYR A 477 7.13 11.73 3.89
N ILE A 478 7.39 10.49 3.44
CA ILE A 478 6.80 9.94 2.23
C ILE A 478 5.59 9.11 2.61
N CYS A 479 4.45 9.44 2.01
CA CYS A 479 3.23 8.66 2.11
C CYS A 479 3.10 7.74 0.89
N SER A 480 3.05 6.44 1.11
CA SER A 480 2.88 5.41 0.08
C SER A 480 1.51 4.72 0.13
N ILE A 481 0.56 5.26 0.88
CA ILE A 481 -0.76 4.63 1.10
C ILE A 481 -1.52 4.41 -0.22
N CYS A 482 -1.37 5.31 -1.20
CA CYS A 482 -1.99 5.19 -2.52
C CYS A 482 -1.12 4.46 -3.55
N GLN A 483 0.06 3.98 -3.15
CA GLN A 483 1.03 3.34 -4.06
C GLN A 483 0.55 1.96 -4.58
N SER A 484 -0.45 1.37 -3.93
CA SER A 484 -1.08 0.13 -4.40
C SER A 484 -1.67 0.23 -5.81
N PHE A 485 -2.01 1.44 -6.24
CA PHE A 485 -2.58 1.71 -7.56
C PHE A 485 -1.51 2.08 -8.59
N LEU A 486 -0.43 2.70 -8.12
CA LEU A 486 0.62 3.26 -8.97
C LEU A 486 1.97 3.07 -8.29
N SER A 487 2.76 2.12 -8.76
CA SER A 487 4.03 1.70 -8.15
C SER A 487 5.06 2.84 -8.02
N ASN A 488 5.03 3.81 -8.93
CA ASN A 488 5.96 4.94 -8.97
C ASN A 488 5.40 6.21 -8.30
N HIS A 489 4.26 6.11 -7.61
CA HIS A 489 3.69 7.28 -6.95
C HIS A 489 4.52 7.69 -5.74
N VAL A 490 4.84 8.98 -5.67
CA VAL A 490 5.52 9.61 -4.55
C VAL A 490 4.71 10.80 -4.05
N CYS A 491 4.31 10.74 -2.80
CA CYS A 491 3.64 11.82 -2.10
C CYS A 491 4.50 12.23 -0.89
N VAL A 492 5.03 13.45 -0.93
CA VAL A 492 5.85 14.01 0.15
C VAL A 492 4.99 14.92 1.01
N VAL A 493 5.04 14.70 2.32
CA VAL A 493 4.31 15.46 3.34
C VAL A 493 5.31 16.26 4.16
N THR A 494 5.09 17.57 4.23
CA THR A 494 5.86 18.51 5.02
C THR A 494 4.93 19.33 5.92
N PRO A 495 5.42 20.12 6.87
CA PRO A 495 4.58 21.01 7.67
C PRO A 495 3.63 21.89 6.84
N GLU A 496 4.12 22.48 5.76
CA GLU A 496 3.36 23.39 4.90
C GLU A 496 2.74 22.71 3.67
N ARG A 497 3.08 21.44 3.40
CA ARG A 497 2.57 20.67 2.27
C ARG A 497 1.88 19.38 2.75
N PRO A 498 0.56 19.36 2.82
CA PRO A 498 -0.18 18.15 3.16
C PRO A 498 -0.05 17.10 2.07
N GLY A 499 -0.41 15.86 2.37
CA GLY A 499 -0.57 14.82 1.35
C GLY A 499 -1.50 15.30 0.22
N LEU A 500 -1.26 14.82 -1.00
CA LEU A 500 -2.03 15.23 -2.19
C LEU A 500 -3.54 14.97 -2.06
N CYS A 501 -3.93 14.02 -1.23
CA CYS A 501 -5.33 13.74 -0.88
C CYS A 501 -5.95 14.74 0.11
N GLY A 502 -5.18 15.67 0.67
CA GLY A 502 -5.66 16.68 1.60
C GLY A 502 -5.78 16.28 3.06
N THR A 503 -5.59 15.01 3.39
CA THR A 503 -5.92 14.49 4.71
C THR A 503 -4.75 14.07 5.57
N VAL A 504 -3.59 13.74 5.00
CA VAL A 504 -2.39 13.47 5.77
C VAL A 504 -1.64 14.78 5.99
N THR A 505 -1.72 15.27 7.21
CA THR A 505 -0.89 16.38 7.64
C THR A 505 0.47 15.87 8.12
N TYR A 506 1.42 16.78 8.35
CA TYR A 506 2.73 16.44 8.89
C TYR A 506 2.63 15.71 10.23
N MET A 507 1.82 16.23 11.16
CA MET A 507 1.59 15.60 12.46
C MET A 507 0.94 14.22 12.35
N ASP A 508 0.00 14.06 11.42
CA ASP A 508 -0.63 12.77 11.18
C ASP A 508 0.38 11.75 10.62
N ALA A 509 1.31 12.19 9.77
CA ALA A 509 2.36 11.34 9.24
C ALA A 509 3.35 10.89 10.34
N GLU A 510 3.75 11.81 11.21
CA GLU A 510 4.61 11.54 12.36
C GLU A 510 3.97 10.51 13.30
N ILE A 511 2.75 10.75 13.73
CA ILE A 511 2.00 9.87 14.63
C ILE A 511 1.73 8.51 13.96
N ALA A 512 1.40 8.48 12.67
CA ALA A 512 1.20 7.22 11.96
C ALA A 512 2.46 6.35 11.94
N TYR A 513 3.61 6.98 11.73
CA TYR A 513 4.89 6.29 11.77
C TYR A 513 5.26 5.82 13.18
N GLU A 514 5.08 6.65 14.20
CA GLU A 514 5.30 6.25 15.59
C GLU A 514 4.42 5.05 15.99
N LEU A 515 3.18 5.03 15.53
CA LEU A 515 2.20 4.02 15.90
C LEU A 515 2.45 2.68 15.20
N LYS A 516 2.76 2.69 13.91
CA LYS A 516 2.81 1.50 13.04
C LYS A 516 4.15 1.32 12.32
N GLY A 517 5.09 2.24 12.49
CA GLY A 517 6.32 2.26 11.69
C GLY A 517 5.99 2.32 10.20
N GLU A 518 6.80 1.66 9.39
CA GLU A 518 6.58 1.61 7.93
C GLU A 518 5.28 0.90 7.51
N ALA A 519 4.69 0.08 8.38
CA ALA A 519 3.38 -0.53 8.12
C ALA A 519 2.24 0.48 8.04
N SER A 520 2.46 1.73 8.50
CA SER A 520 1.51 2.82 8.26
C SER A 520 1.40 3.22 6.79
N GLY A 521 2.38 2.85 5.98
CA GLY A 521 2.58 3.38 4.63
C GLY A 521 3.23 4.77 4.64
N ILE A 522 3.79 5.18 5.78
CA ILE A 522 4.49 6.46 5.98
C ILE A 522 5.95 6.15 6.30
N ARG A 523 6.86 6.86 5.65
CA ARG A 523 8.31 6.77 5.90
C ARG A 523 8.90 8.14 6.20
N PRO A 524 9.66 8.29 7.30
CA PRO A 524 10.45 9.49 7.50
C PRO A 524 11.61 9.55 6.49
N ILE A 525 11.89 10.75 6.04
CA ILE A 525 13.01 11.05 5.15
C ILE A 525 13.81 12.21 5.77
N GLU A 526 15.10 12.00 5.95
CA GLU A 526 15.98 13.11 6.29
C GLU A 526 16.08 14.06 5.09
N ARG A 527 15.78 15.33 5.31
CA ARG A 527 15.79 16.37 4.29
C ARG A 527 17.18 16.47 3.62
N GLY A 528 18.23 16.37 4.42
CA GLY A 528 19.60 16.44 3.95
C GLY A 528 20.02 17.85 3.56
N LYS A 529 21.08 17.98 2.75
CA LYS A 529 21.60 19.27 2.32
C LYS A 529 20.66 19.93 1.31
N PRO A 530 20.51 21.26 1.37
CA PRO A 530 19.73 22.00 0.37
C PRO A 530 20.42 21.99 -0.99
N ILE A 531 19.63 21.76 -2.06
CA ILE A 531 20.03 21.95 -3.45
C ILE A 531 19.49 23.30 -3.91
N ASP A 532 18.16 23.46 -3.89
CA ASP A 532 17.46 24.71 -4.13
C ASP A 532 16.24 24.82 -3.19
N PRO A 533 16.42 25.46 -2.01
CA PRO A 533 15.32 25.59 -1.04
C PRO A 533 14.12 26.36 -1.57
N SER A 534 14.34 27.29 -2.53
CA SER A 534 13.26 28.08 -3.11
C SER A 534 12.29 27.23 -3.94
N LYS A 535 12.81 26.14 -4.53
CA LYS A 535 12.04 25.12 -5.25
C LYS A 535 11.62 23.94 -4.39
N GLY A 536 12.15 23.84 -3.17
CA GLY A 536 11.93 22.69 -2.31
C GLY A 536 12.74 21.45 -2.76
N GLU A 537 13.98 21.65 -3.18
CA GLU A 537 14.90 20.61 -3.65
C GLU A 537 15.96 20.30 -2.59
N TRP A 538 16.11 19.02 -2.24
CA TRP A 538 16.96 18.55 -1.15
C TRP A 538 17.62 17.22 -1.50
N GLU A 539 18.92 17.04 -1.17
CA GLU A 539 19.67 15.82 -1.46
C GLU A 539 19.06 14.55 -0.85
N GLY A 540 18.59 14.65 0.40
CA GLY A 540 17.98 13.52 1.09
C GLY A 540 16.65 13.11 0.47
N LEU A 541 15.86 14.09 0.04
CA LEU A 541 14.60 13.88 -0.66
C LEU A 541 14.83 13.16 -1.99
N ASP A 542 15.70 13.67 -2.85
CA ASP A 542 15.99 13.09 -4.16
C ASP A 542 16.50 11.65 -4.04
N ARG A 543 17.40 11.40 -3.08
CA ARG A 543 17.89 10.05 -2.78
C ARG A 543 16.78 9.10 -2.37
N ALA A 544 15.95 9.50 -1.42
CA ALA A 544 14.85 8.67 -0.91
C ALA A 544 13.82 8.35 -2.01
N VAL A 545 13.48 9.35 -2.82
CA VAL A 545 12.52 9.19 -3.92
C VAL A 545 13.08 8.27 -5.00
N SER A 546 14.33 8.45 -5.38
CA SER A 546 15.00 7.57 -6.36
C SER A 546 15.05 6.11 -5.87
N GLN A 547 15.34 5.88 -4.60
CA GLN A 547 15.33 4.54 -4.02
C GLN A 547 13.94 3.90 -4.04
N ILE A 548 12.91 4.64 -3.60
CA ILE A 548 11.53 4.13 -3.50
C ILE A 548 10.94 3.83 -4.87
N THR A 549 11.25 4.66 -5.86
CA THR A 549 10.75 4.50 -7.24
C THR A 549 11.69 3.73 -8.16
N HIS A 550 12.79 3.20 -7.62
CA HIS A 550 13.85 2.51 -8.39
C HIS A 550 14.37 3.32 -9.58
N GLY A 551 14.56 4.61 -9.36
CA GLY A 551 15.07 5.52 -10.37
C GLY A 551 14.03 6.07 -11.35
N ALA A 552 12.74 5.68 -11.23
CA ALA A 552 11.69 6.24 -12.09
C ALA A 552 11.47 7.74 -11.82
N VAL A 553 11.65 8.17 -10.57
CA VAL A 553 11.66 9.58 -10.16
C VAL A 553 12.97 9.83 -9.43
N ASN A 554 13.84 10.66 -9.98
CA ASN A 554 15.17 10.94 -9.45
C ASN A 554 15.31 12.30 -8.77
N LYS A 555 14.37 13.21 -9.05
CA LYS A 555 14.40 14.59 -8.57
C LYS A 555 12.99 15.09 -8.31
N LEU A 556 12.81 15.88 -7.24
CA LEU A 556 11.56 16.55 -6.90
C LEU A 556 11.80 18.01 -6.52
N SER A 557 10.97 18.90 -7.08
CA SER A 557 10.84 20.29 -6.67
C SER A 557 9.48 20.45 -5.99
N LEU A 558 9.43 20.43 -4.65
CA LEU A 558 8.17 20.38 -3.89
C LEU A 558 7.29 21.61 -4.11
N TYR A 559 7.88 22.76 -4.45
CA TYR A 559 7.20 24.05 -4.56
C TYR A 559 7.10 24.55 -6.01
N SER A 560 7.30 23.66 -6.99
CA SER A 560 7.12 23.98 -8.41
C SER A 560 6.10 23.04 -9.06
N LEU A 561 5.29 23.57 -9.96
CA LEU A 561 4.40 22.84 -10.84
C LEU A 561 5.13 22.41 -12.12
N VAL A 562 6.12 23.20 -12.54
CA VAL A 562 6.79 23.03 -13.84
C VAL A 562 8.09 22.25 -13.69
N SER A 563 8.89 22.55 -12.66
CA SER A 563 10.15 21.86 -12.41
C SER A 563 9.92 20.63 -11.54
N TYR A 564 10.12 19.44 -12.07
CA TYR A 564 10.09 18.16 -11.36
C TYR A 564 8.97 18.03 -10.30
N PRO A 565 7.69 18.22 -10.65
CA PRO A 565 6.59 18.10 -9.69
C PRO A 565 6.50 16.67 -9.17
N THR A 566 5.83 16.48 -8.02
CA THR A 566 5.53 15.12 -7.54
C THR A 566 4.59 14.41 -8.50
N THR A 567 4.59 13.08 -8.46
CA THR A 567 3.61 12.26 -9.19
C THR A 567 2.21 12.41 -8.59
N SER A 568 1.17 12.21 -9.39
CA SER A 568 -0.22 12.25 -8.92
C SER A 568 -0.85 10.86 -8.96
N THR A 569 -1.76 10.58 -8.02
CA THR A 569 -2.70 9.45 -8.09
C THR A 569 -4.08 9.95 -8.49
N LEU A 570 -5.10 9.09 -8.42
CA LEU A 570 -6.50 9.49 -8.58
C LEU A 570 -7.13 10.02 -7.28
N SER A 571 -6.41 9.95 -6.15
CA SER A 571 -6.88 10.38 -4.83
C SER A 571 -6.43 11.81 -4.53
N PHE A 572 -7.01 12.79 -5.22
CA PHE A 572 -6.79 14.23 -4.99
C PHE A 572 -8.08 15.02 -5.22
N GLU A 573 -8.13 16.21 -4.67
CA GLU A 573 -9.32 17.08 -4.74
C GLU A 573 -9.29 18.03 -5.92
N CYS A 574 -8.11 18.54 -6.27
CA CYS A 574 -7.90 19.56 -7.30
C CYS A 574 -6.77 19.14 -8.25
N ILE A 575 -6.79 19.70 -9.44
CA ILE A 575 -5.68 19.63 -10.39
C ILE A 575 -5.28 21.06 -10.74
N SER A 576 -3.97 21.34 -10.62
CA SER A 576 -3.37 22.54 -11.18
C SER A 576 -2.75 22.23 -12.54
N VAL A 577 -3.04 23.07 -13.51
CA VAL A 577 -2.54 22.96 -14.88
C VAL A 577 -1.88 24.29 -15.27
N PHE A 578 -0.63 24.23 -15.70
CA PHE A 578 0.05 25.38 -16.27
C PHE A 578 -0.41 25.61 -17.72
N ILE A 579 -0.83 26.84 -18.03
CA ILE A 579 -1.25 27.28 -19.36
C ILE A 579 -0.16 28.23 -19.91
N PRO A 580 0.68 27.75 -20.84
CA PRO A 580 1.78 28.53 -21.38
C PRO A 580 1.34 29.85 -22.05
N GLU A 581 0.20 29.83 -22.73
CA GLU A 581 -0.33 30.97 -23.51
C GLU A 581 -0.58 32.21 -22.66
N CYS A 582 -0.96 32.04 -21.40
CA CYS A 582 -1.15 33.13 -20.45
C CYS A 582 -0.14 33.12 -19.30
N ASN A 583 0.88 32.28 -19.36
CA ASN A 583 1.87 32.15 -18.29
C ASN A 583 1.23 31.91 -16.90
N GLY A 584 0.06 31.23 -16.88
CA GLY A 584 -0.83 31.14 -15.73
C GLY A 584 -1.10 29.70 -15.30
N ILE A 585 -1.72 29.56 -14.14
CA ILE A 585 -2.14 28.27 -13.58
C ILE A 585 -3.68 28.24 -13.50
N MET A 586 -4.26 27.27 -14.15
CA MET A 586 -5.67 26.91 -14.00
C MET A 586 -5.79 25.90 -12.86
N VAL A 587 -6.77 26.07 -11.98
CA VAL A 587 -7.08 25.11 -10.92
C VAL A 587 -8.51 24.62 -11.11
N VAL A 588 -8.70 23.33 -11.19
CA VAL A 588 -10.02 22.69 -11.30
C VAL A 588 -10.19 21.64 -10.23
N ASP A 589 -11.35 21.55 -9.61
CA ASP A 589 -11.67 20.52 -8.62
C ASP A 589 -12.60 19.43 -9.19
N TYR A 590 -12.68 18.30 -8.49
CA TYR A 590 -13.44 17.12 -8.92
C TYR A 590 -14.96 17.35 -9.02
N SER A 591 -15.49 18.40 -8.38
CA SER A 591 -16.91 18.73 -8.43
C SER A 591 -17.31 19.41 -9.75
N TYR A 592 -16.35 20.02 -10.45
CA TYR A 592 -16.57 20.64 -11.75
C TYR A 592 -16.58 19.56 -12.85
N LYS A 593 -17.73 19.40 -13.52
CA LYS A 593 -17.97 18.33 -14.49
C LYS A 593 -17.83 18.76 -15.94
N ASP A 594 -17.89 20.08 -16.20
CA ASP A 594 -17.84 20.63 -17.55
C ASP A 594 -16.38 20.75 -18.06
N GLU A 595 -16.25 21.16 -19.30
CA GLU A 595 -14.95 21.43 -19.90
C GLU A 595 -14.35 22.74 -19.35
N THR A 596 -13.06 22.70 -19.08
CA THR A 596 -12.26 23.85 -18.66
C THR A 596 -11.87 24.70 -19.88
N PRO A 597 -11.31 25.91 -19.72
CA PRO A 597 -10.87 26.75 -20.84
C PRO A 597 -9.88 26.09 -21.81
N ILE A 598 -9.19 25.01 -21.39
CA ILE A 598 -8.31 24.23 -22.27
C ILE A 598 -9.03 23.08 -22.99
N GLY A 599 -10.37 23.00 -22.94
CA GLY A 599 -11.17 21.97 -23.60
C GLY A 599 -11.12 20.59 -22.98
N LEU A 600 -10.63 20.46 -21.75
CA LEU A 600 -10.54 19.18 -21.04
C LEU A 600 -11.33 19.22 -19.75
N SER A 601 -12.05 18.14 -19.46
CA SER A 601 -12.71 17.97 -18.16
C SER A 601 -11.72 17.56 -17.07
N PHE A 602 -12.09 17.75 -15.79
CA PHE A 602 -11.33 17.23 -14.65
C PHE A 602 -10.97 15.74 -14.80
N ALA A 603 -11.94 14.92 -15.18
CA ALA A 603 -11.74 13.46 -15.34
C ALA A 603 -10.72 13.13 -16.44
N SER A 604 -10.75 13.86 -17.55
CA SER A 604 -9.78 13.70 -18.65
C SER A 604 -8.37 14.03 -18.21
N ILE A 605 -8.18 15.16 -17.53
CA ILE A 605 -6.87 15.58 -17.02
C ILE A 605 -6.36 14.60 -15.96
N ALA A 606 -7.22 14.19 -15.03
CA ALA A 606 -6.88 13.22 -13.99
C ALA A 606 -6.37 11.88 -14.58
N GLY A 607 -7.04 11.40 -15.64
CA GLY A 607 -6.62 10.18 -16.35
C GLY A 607 -5.25 10.30 -17.03
N MET A 608 -4.91 11.50 -17.54
CA MET A 608 -3.64 11.76 -18.20
C MET A 608 -2.44 11.77 -17.25
N ILE A 609 -2.60 12.35 -16.04
CA ILE A 609 -1.49 12.60 -15.11
C ILE A 609 -1.23 11.49 -14.11
N SER A 610 -2.10 10.48 -14.06
CA SER A 610 -2.03 9.42 -13.04
C SER A 610 -0.73 8.62 -13.11
N GLY A 611 0.04 8.62 -12.02
CA GLY A 611 1.28 7.87 -11.86
C GLY A 611 2.50 8.46 -12.57
N LEU A 612 2.34 9.59 -13.19
CA LEU A 612 3.42 10.25 -13.96
C LEU A 612 3.95 11.49 -13.22
N GLN A 613 5.24 11.72 -13.32
CA GLN A 613 5.85 13.01 -13.03
C GLN A 613 5.72 13.86 -14.28
N MET A 614 4.75 14.79 -14.28
CA MET A 614 4.38 15.54 -15.48
C MET A 614 4.50 17.03 -15.23
N SER A 615 5.47 17.67 -15.86
CA SER A 615 5.68 19.13 -15.78
C SER A 615 4.42 19.88 -16.20
N GLY A 616 4.03 20.85 -15.41
CA GLY A 616 2.85 21.67 -15.67
C GLY A 616 1.52 21.06 -15.21
N PHE A 617 1.53 19.86 -14.60
CA PHE A 617 0.32 19.21 -14.12
C PHE A 617 0.56 18.57 -12.74
N LEU A 618 -0.34 18.85 -11.79
CA LEU A 618 -0.30 18.21 -10.49
C LEU A 618 -1.69 18.09 -9.88
N GLY A 619 -2.06 16.87 -9.49
CA GLY A 619 -3.21 16.61 -8.61
C GLY A 619 -2.84 16.88 -7.15
N HIS A 620 -3.65 17.66 -6.44
CA HIS A 620 -3.38 18.07 -5.06
C HIS A 620 -4.65 18.34 -4.26
N SER A 621 -4.50 18.66 -2.98
CA SER A 621 -5.61 19.05 -2.10
C SER A 621 -5.96 20.51 -2.21
N ARG A 622 -7.21 20.87 -1.86
CA ARG A 622 -7.65 22.27 -1.68
C ARG A 622 -6.77 23.03 -0.68
N ARG A 623 -6.36 22.34 0.40
CA ARG A 623 -5.48 22.94 1.43
C ARG A 623 -4.11 23.36 0.89
N TRP A 624 -3.59 22.67 -0.12
CA TRP A 624 -2.33 23.07 -0.76
C TRP A 624 -2.41 24.46 -1.40
N ILE A 625 -3.57 24.85 -1.95
CA ILE A 625 -3.79 26.19 -2.51
C ILE A 625 -3.61 27.26 -1.44
N LEU A 626 -3.97 26.97 -0.19
CA LEU A 626 -3.88 27.89 0.94
C LEU A 626 -2.47 27.95 1.57
N SER A 627 -1.56 27.07 1.16
CA SER A 627 -0.18 27.04 1.69
C SER A 627 0.65 28.21 1.16
N ARG A 628 1.58 28.69 2.01
CA ARG A 628 2.61 29.66 1.60
C ARG A 628 3.61 29.09 0.59
N LYS A 629 3.67 27.78 0.48
CA LYS A 629 4.55 27.05 -0.45
C LYS A 629 3.86 26.68 -1.77
N TYR A 630 2.55 26.98 -1.93
CA TYR A 630 1.82 26.66 -3.14
C TYR A 630 2.50 27.23 -4.38
N PHE A 631 3.15 26.37 -5.13
CA PHE A 631 3.96 26.66 -6.32
C PHE A 631 4.75 27.98 -6.22
N LYS A 632 5.32 28.23 -5.04
CA LYS A 632 6.05 29.47 -4.73
C LYS A 632 7.19 29.73 -5.72
N ALA A 633 7.89 28.68 -6.15
CA ALA A 633 8.96 28.76 -7.14
C ALA A 633 8.47 29.29 -8.51
N ASP A 634 7.21 29.08 -8.82
CA ASP A 634 6.61 29.48 -10.09
C ASP A 634 5.83 30.79 -10.00
N GLY A 635 5.77 31.42 -8.82
CA GLY A 635 5.07 32.69 -8.59
C GLY A 635 3.79 32.58 -7.74
N GLY A 636 3.46 31.39 -7.23
CA GLY A 636 2.42 31.17 -6.22
C GLY A 636 1.01 31.55 -6.67
N LEU A 637 0.23 32.12 -5.73
CA LEU A 637 -1.16 32.49 -5.98
C LEU A 637 -1.33 33.49 -7.14
N LYS A 638 -0.35 34.35 -7.38
CA LYS A 638 -0.37 35.34 -8.45
C LYS A 638 -0.46 34.74 -9.87
N ARG A 639 -0.17 33.43 -9.97
CA ARG A 639 -0.28 32.66 -11.22
C ARG A 639 -1.67 32.06 -11.44
N ILE A 640 -2.55 32.00 -10.43
CA ILE A 640 -3.88 31.42 -10.62
C ILE A 640 -4.74 32.34 -11.49
N VAL A 641 -5.03 31.88 -12.69
CA VAL A 641 -5.78 32.66 -13.71
C VAL A 641 -7.24 32.19 -13.83
N TRP A 642 -7.54 30.96 -13.48
CA TRP A 642 -8.87 30.39 -13.59
C TRP A 642 -9.14 29.33 -12.50
N MET A 643 -10.33 29.35 -11.92
CA MET A 643 -10.87 28.28 -11.09
C MET A 643 -12.40 28.32 -11.07
N PRO A 644 -13.09 27.17 -10.94
CA PRO A 644 -14.55 27.14 -10.86
C PRO A 644 -15.07 27.99 -9.70
N ARG A 645 -16.24 28.59 -9.87
CA ARG A 645 -16.88 29.41 -8.81
C ARG A 645 -17.11 28.59 -7.53
N SER A 646 -17.53 27.34 -7.67
CA SER A 646 -17.69 26.42 -6.54
C SER A 646 -16.44 26.26 -5.70
N LEU A 647 -15.26 26.19 -6.35
CA LEU A 647 -13.97 26.10 -5.65
C LEU A 647 -13.60 27.43 -4.97
N LYS A 648 -13.84 28.57 -5.62
CA LYS A 648 -13.64 29.90 -5.02
C LYS A 648 -14.48 30.07 -3.75
N GLU A 649 -15.74 29.65 -3.79
CA GLU A 649 -16.66 29.71 -2.66
C GLU A 649 -16.24 28.75 -1.54
N ALA A 650 -15.79 27.54 -1.89
CA ALA A 650 -15.31 26.56 -0.92
C ALA A 650 -14.02 26.99 -0.20
N LEU A 651 -13.12 27.71 -0.88
CA LEU A 651 -11.91 28.29 -0.28
C LEU A 651 -12.21 29.56 0.55
N GLY A 652 -13.24 30.32 0.17
CA GLY A 652 -13.85 31.39 0.91
C GLY A 652 -12.90 32.42 1.54
N GLY A 653 -13.13 32.71 2.83
CA GLY A 653 -12.38 33.74 3.57
C GLY A 653 -10.90 33.41 3.76
N GLU A 654 -10.53 32.10 3.82
CA GLU A 654 -9.13 31.71 3.98
C GLU A 654 -8.31 32.03 2.74
N PHE A 655 -8.88 31.87 1.53
CA PHE A 655 -8.22 32.25 0.29
C PHE A 655 -8.03 33.76 0.21
N LYS A 656 -9.03 34.55 0.60
CA LYS A 656 -8.91 36.00 0.69
C LYS A 656 -7.81 36.45 1.64
N ALA A 657 -7.74 35.82 2.83
CA ALA A 657 -6.69 36.10 3.80
C ALA A 657 -5.29 35.80 3.21
N ARG A 658 -5.14 34.68 2.51
CA ARG A 658 -3.88 34.35 1.82
C ARG A 658 -3.54 35.33 0.72
N CYS A 659 -4.50 35.80 -0.07
CA CYS A 659 -4.26 36.82 -1.07
C CYS A 659 -3.81 38.17 -0.46
N ILE A 660 -4.35 38.53 0.72
CA ILE A 660 -3.92 39.74 1.46
C ILE A 660 -2.47 39.56 1.92
N GLU A 661 -2.11 38.39 2.51
CA GLU A 661 -0.73 38.11 2.92
C GLU A 661 0.28 38.16 1.76
N GLU A 662 -0.13 37.74 0.53
CA GLU A 662 0.70 37.78 -0.68
C GLU A 662 0.72 39.18 -1.37
N GLY A 663 0.03 40.16 -0.77
CA GLY A 663 -0.04 41.52 -1.30
C GLY A 663 -0.90 41.68 -2.57
N VAL A 664 -1.86 40.79 -2.79
CA VAL A 664 -2.80 40.80 -3.94
C VAL A 664 -4.24 40.61 -3.46
N PRO A 665 -4.77 41.53 -2.64
CA PRO A 665 -6.08 41.38 -1.99
C PRO A 665 -7.25 41.29 -2.99
N ASP A 666 -7.10 41.83 -4.17
CA ASP A 666 -8.08 41.87 -5.27
C ASP A 666 -7.97 40.65 -6.23
N LEU A 667 -7.04 39.73 -5.98
CA LEU A 667 -6.83 38.56 -6.82
C LEU A 667 -8.08 37.67 -6.94
N PRO A 668 -8.87 37.40 -5.89
CA PRO A 668 -10.06 36.53 -5.99
C PRO A 668 -11.08 37.00 -7.03
N GLU A 669 -11.22 38.33 -7.20
CA GLU A 669 -12.10 38.95 -8.19
C GLU A 669 -11.50 38.94 -9.61
N LYS A 670 -10.17 38.85 -9.73
CA LYS A 670 -9.45 38.83 -11.00
C LYS A 670 -9.32 37.45 -11.60
N ILE A 671 -9.37 36.37 -10.77
CA ILE A 671 -9.36 34.98 -11.26
C ILE A 671 -10.66 34.75 -12.03
N ALA A 672 -10.55 34.27 -13.29
CA ALA A 672 -11.69 33.86 -14.09
C ALA A 672 -12.40 32.62 -13.54
N ASP A 673 -13.65 32.40 -13.95
CA ASP A 673 -14.43 31.19 -13.69
C ASP A 673 -15.30 30.86 -14.92
N GLU A 674 -16.12 29.81 -14.83
CA GLU A 674 -16.97 29.31 -15.91
C GLU A 674 -18.02 30.34 -16.42
N TYR A 675 -18.25 31.41 -15.69
CA TYR A 675 -19.16 32.53 -16.11
C TYR A 675 -18.42 33.66 -16.80
N THR A 676 -17.11 33.74 -16.60
CA THR A 676 -16.28 34.84 -17.14
C THR A 676 -15.37 34.39 -18.28
N ALA A 677 -14.96 33.12 -18.31
CA ALA A 677 -14.13 32.58 -19.39
C ALA A 677 -14.31 31.05 -19.49
N ARG A 678 -14.85 30.59 -20.61
CA ARG A 678 -15.06 29.17 -20.93
C ARG A 678 -14.06 28.64 -21.95
N THR A 679 -13.42 29.54 -22.69
CA THR A 679 -12.41 29.23 -23.70
C THR A 679 -11.09 29.90 -23.35
N LEU A 680 -10.02 29.46 -23.99
CA LEU A 680 -8.71 30.07 -23.81
C LEU A 680 -8.68 31.53 -24.27
N ASP A 681 -9.34 31.83 -25.38
CA ASP A 681 -9.40 33.19 -25.92
C ASP A 681 -10.13 34.13 -24.94
N GLU A 682 -11.29 33.71 -24.43
CA GLU A 682 -12.02 34.45 -23.39
C GLU A 682 -11.20 34.66 -22.12
N LEU A 683 -10.40 33.65 -21.73
CA LEU A 683 -9.50 33.77 -20.60
C LEU A 683 -8.42 34.82 -20.83
N LEU A 684 -7.78 34.82 -21.99
CA LEU A 684 -6.75 35.79 -22.35
C LEU A 684 -7.33 37.21 -22.34
N GLU A 685 -8.51 37.44 -22.94
CA GLU A 685 -9.21 38.72 -22.93
C GLU A 685 -9.55 39.18 -21.50
N TRP A 686 -10.05 38.28 -20.67
CA TRP A 686 -10.38 38.55 -19.26
C TRP A 686 -9.15 39.03 -18.49
N LEU A 687 -8.01 38.33 -18.59
CA LEU A 687 -6.80 38.68 -17.86
C LEU A 687 -6.30 40.08 -18.18
N VAL A 688 -6.37 40.49 -19.45
CA VAL A 688 -6.04 41.86 -19.89
C VAL A 688 -7.04 42.85 -19.31
N LYS A 689 -8.35 42.58 -19.42
CA LYS A 689 -9.42 43.43 -18.92
C LYS A 689 -9.30 43.76 -17.44
N VAL A 690 -9.01 42.76 -16.60
CA VAL A 690 -8.92 42.92 -15.15
C VAL A 690 -7.52 43.31 -14.67
N ARG A 691 -6.55 43.44 -15.57
CA ARG A 691 -5.13 43.65 -15.23
C ARG A 691 -4.66 42.63 -14.22
N HIS A 692 -4.75 41.36 -14.61
CA HIS A 692 -4.38 40.27 -13.74
C HIS A 692 -2.88 40.31 -13.43
N PRO A 693 -2.43 40.03 -12.18
CA PRO A 693 -1.00 40.05 -11.78
C PRO A 693 -0.09 39.16 -12.62
N VAL A 694 -0.61 38.09 -13.21
CA VAL A 694 0.16 37.16 -14.06
C VAL A 694 0.83 37.87 -15.25
N LEU A 695 0.25 38.93 -15.74
CA LEU A 695 0.78 39.71 -16.90
C LEU A 695 2.11 40.39 -16.58
N GLU A 696 2.40 40.64 -15.31
CA GLU A 696 3.62 41.27 -14.84
C GLU A 696 4.70 40.28 -14.40
N LEU A 697 4.34 38.99 -14.32
CA LEU A 697 5.28 37.97 -13.88
C LEU A 697 6.17 37.48 -15.03
N PRO A 698 7.45 37.19 -14.75
CA PRO A 698 8.35 36.67 -15.77
C PRO A 698 7.83 35.34 -16.31
N PRO A 699 8.10 34.99 -17.58
CA PRO A 699 7.76 33.68 -18.12
C PRO A 699 8.41 32.56 -17.32
N ILE A 700 7.65 31.49 -17.00
CA ILE A 700 8.21 30.31 -16.37
C ILE A 700 9.04 29.52 -17.40
N LEU A 701 8.52 29.40 -18.62
CA LEU A 701 9.24 28.76 -19.72
C LEU A 701 9.93 29.82 -20.55
N THR A 702 11.23 29.78 -20.61
CA THR A 702 12.06 30.55 -21.54
C THR A 702 12.47 29.62 -22.67
N PHE A 703 11.91 29.84 -23.86
CA PHE A 703 12.29 29.08 -25.07
C PHE A 703 13.55 29.61 -25.66
#